data_f6235bb246d534297829d5057fd5447a
#
_entry.id   f6235bb246d534297829d5057fd5447a
#
_cell.length_a   1.000
_cell.length_b   1.000
_cell.length_c   1.000
_cell.angle_alpha   90.00
_cell.angle_beta   90.00
_cell.angle_gamma   90.00
#
_symmetry.space_group_name_H-M   'P 1'
#
loop_
_entity.id
_entity.type
_entity.pdbx_description
1 polymer ?
#
loop_
_entity_poly.entity_id
_entity_poly.type
_entity_poly.pdbx_seq_one_letter_code
_entity_poly.pdbx_strand_id
1 'polypeptide(L)'
;MEFLKQQGVNTVTVKVAVNPSAGDLGQKNLCTLEDGIKTLKAAKAADLKTNMVLLFCDWMTDKNDQTPSKTWDGKDADAAAKAYTKDTVLAGFTKAGFTPDMITIGNNVNYNFLGYSGNDADKGWKAMGDISGIIKDSNKDIQVGIGIAAPGDAKDSSKAEDVKWVLQELNKERNGVQYDAVGVTLYGSYYSTEYIAALRDAFQKYEGEAKAAGKNLYVAGISFPTKDDKDTSATRDRQASQIYDVLKATVSGSNEGGLIYDNALLGWESSALVDNYGHLKKSIAAFAYGNGTKADVTEWYNPYEYGGEPGLKVQKVKIKKIDGMTKDMIRGVDVGSYKALQDAGVKFYNEEGKEEPLLKILSDHGVNSVRIRVWNDPWKHNTDGTKTTYGGGGMDPDRALELGKEAKKYGMSVTLDLFFSDFWADPTQQILPKAWKKDADDTEQLRRDYYDYTKEIFTKFKDANVPVTMVQLGNEITNGIPGAFDFDQSYTDAWGSKSKVKNRPRTACMFLNSAASAVRKVSPDTKIALQLETPNRNKYKTVMDAWEKYHVDYDVLGSSYYPFWAGRNGNKLSDLKDVQNLAKEYGKEFVVMETSWLSSSEDSDGTNNQVGKPSSYVNYKVGPQGQVDSLTDMYKVLGASYNGLGAYYWEPAWIPTVPGQHNWDKNKEISEKYGNGWAARAAEGYSPDFKMFYEEKPTAGASAWDNMGLFDFNGYMMQSLNFYKEAIGGTKAVMTVKKPTLTYNGKTQKPTVSVTIRGGKVPAKYYKLSGSTAKKNVGTYTVKATFKQEYKGVKGTVSVKYRIVPKKPAMKSLKKGRKSIKVYWKKQRAQVTGFQVQRSTSKTFKKSATKQYTVKSAKATTKKLTKLKAKKRYYVRVRTYKKVGKTTYYSAWSASKNTKTK
;
A
#
# COMPACT_ATOMS: atom_id res chain seq x y z
N MET A 1 8.39 0.98 -19.45
CA MET A 1 8.96 0.46 -20.71
C MET A 1 8.09 0.79 -21.94
N GLU A 2 6.80 0.46 -21.93
CA GLU A 2 5.88 0.84 -23.04
C GLU A 2 5.85 2.35 -23.31
N PHE A 3 5.90 3.14 -22.26
CA PHE A 3 5.93 4.59 -22.38
C PHE A 3 7.22 5.11 -23.05
N LEU A 4 8.39 4.57 -22.70
CA LEU A 4 9.65 4.91 -23.39
C LEU A 4 9.56 4.60 -24.88
N LYS A 5 8.97 3.45 -25.25
CA LYS A 5 8.73 3.09 -26.64
C LYS A 5 7.84 4.11 -27.35
N GLN A 6 6.78 4.60 -26.69
CA GLN A 6 5.89 5.63 -27.25
C GLN A 6 6.64 6.95 -27.52
N GLN A 7 7.68 7.24 -26.75
CA GLN A 7 8.55 8.40 -26.93
C GLN A 7 9.70 8.15 -27.92
N GLY A 8 9.63 7.09 -28.71
CA GLY A 8 10.62 6.78 -29.77
C GLY A 8 11.87 6.05 -29.27
N VAL A 9 11.97 5.73 -28.00
CA VAL A 9 13.05 4.84 -27.49
C VAL A 9 12.84 3.44 -28.04
N ASN A 10 13.86 2.86 -28.65
CA ASN A 10 13.80 1.51 -29.22
C ASN A 10 14.72 0.49 -28.53
N THR A 11 15.63 0.96 -27.68
CA THR A 11 16.63 0.10 -27.03
C THR A 11 16.81 0.49 -25.57
N VAL A 12 16.89 -0.48 -24.69
CA VAL A 12 17.23 -0.31 -23.27
C VAL A 12 18.58 -0.96 -23.00
N THR A 13 19.48 -0.18 -22.41
CA THR A 13 20.80 -0.64 -21.97
C THR A 13 20.87 -0.65 -20.45
N VAL A 14 21.46 -1.71 -19.87
CA VAL A 14 21.80 -1.77 -18.45
C VAL A 14 23.31 -2.04 -18.29
N LYS A 15 23.94 -1.34 -17.34
CA LYS A 15 25.34 -1.53 -16.98
C LYS A 15 25.38 -2.40 -15.71
N VAL A 16 26.00 -3.56 -15.80
CA VAL A 16 26.04 -4.57 -14.74
C VAL A 16 27.45 -4.68 -14.18
N ALA A 17 27.59 -4.44 -12.89
CA ALA A 17 28.80 -4.68 -12.13
C ALA A 17 28.79 -6.08 -11.49
N VAL A 18 29.96 -6.61 -11.18
CA VAL A 18 30.11 -7.94 -10.58
C VAL A 18 29.54 -7.96 -9.15
N ASN A 19 29.93 -6.99 -8.32
CA ASN A 19 29.45 -6.80 -6.97
C ASN A 19 29.30 -5.32 -6.63
N PRO A 20 28.24 -4.64 -7.06
CA PRO A 20 28.10 -3.20 -6.90
C PRO A 20 28.03 -2.72 -5.43
N SER A 21 27.81 -3.63 -4.48
CA SER A 21 27.80 -3.32 -3.04
C SER A 21 29.19 -3.19 -2.43
N ALA A 22 30.24 -3.70 -3.10
CA ALA A 22 31.63 -3.65 -2.64
C ALA A 22 32.36 -2.35 -3.02
N GLY A 23 31.74 -1.48 -3.82
CA GLY A 23 32.30 -0.20 -4.24
C GLY A 23 32.23 0.84 -3.13
N ASP A 24 33.37 1.52 -2.81
CA ASP A 24 33.49 2.51 -1.73
C ASP A 24 32.60 3.77 -1.87
N LEU A 25 31.94 3.97 -3.01
CA LEU A 25 31.19 5.19 -3.31
C LEU A 25 29.67 5.01 -3.37
N GLY A 26 29.15 3.84 -3.03
CA GLY A 26 27.69 3.65 -2.98
C GLY A 26 27.01 4.10 -4.29
N GLN A 27 27.61 3.81 -5.45
CA GLN A 27 27.06 4.23 -6.74
C GLN A 27 25.74 3.52 -6.98
N LYS A 28 24.66 4.25 -6.75
CA LYS A 28 23.28 3.80 -6.89
C LYS A 28 22.86 3.50 -8.33
N ASN A 29 23.75 3.69 -9.29
CA ASN A 29 23.49 3.66 -10.74
C ASN A 29 23.84 2.33 -11.40
N LEU A 30 24.49 1.42 -10.67
CA LEU A 30 24.90 0.13 -11.18
C LEU A 30 23.93 -0.93 -10.65
N CYS A 31 23.52 -1.81 -11.53
CA CYS A 31 22.67 -2.92 -11.14
C CYS A 31 23.46 -4.24 -11.01
N THR A 32 22.93 -5.12 -10.17
CA THR A 32 23.36 -6.52 -10.14
C THR A 32 22.96 -7.23 -11.44
N LEU A 33 23.53 -8.38 -11.70
CA LEU A 33 23.10 -9.22 -12.83
C LEU A 33 21.60 -9.56 -12.77
N GLU A 34 21.07 -9.86 -11.58
CA GLU A 34 19.67 -10.19 -11.37
C GLU A 34 18.74 -9.02 -11.74
N ASP A 35 19.07 -7.82 -11.25
CA ASP A 35 18.29 -6.60 -11.56
C ASP A 35 18.41 -6.24 -13.04
N GLY A 36 19.58 -6.41 -13.64
CA GLY A 36 19.82 -6.22 -15.06
C GLY A 36 18.95 -7.15 -15.92
N ILE A 37 18.93 -8.43 -15.63
CA ILE A 37 18.07 -9.40 -16.31
C ILE A 37 16.60 -9.04 -16.17
N LYS A 38 16.15 -8.69 -14.96
CA LYS A 38 14.76 -8.28 -14.69
C LYS A 38 14.36 -7.06 -15.51
N THR A 39 15.23 -6.06 -15.57
CA THR A 39 14.99 -4.82 -16.32
C THR A 39 14.91 -5.10 -17.81
N LEU A 40 15.85 -5.87 -18.39
CA LEU A 40 15.85 -6.18 -19.81
C LEU A 40 14.71 -7.13 -20.22
N LYS A 41 14.28 -8.03 -19.35
CA LYS A 41 13.04 -8.81 -19.60
C LYS A 41 11.81 -7.91 -19.71
N ALA A 42 11.69 -6.92 -18.85
CA ALA A 42 10.60 -5.95 -18.92
C ALA A 42 10.67 -5.10 -20.21
N ALA A 43 11.88 -4.75 -20.65
CA ALA A 43 12.09 -4.05 -21.91
C ALA A 43 11.68 -4.91 -23.11
N LYS A 44 12.10 -6.17 -23.14
CA LYS A 44 11.75 -7.11 -24.23
C LYS A 44 10.25 -7.42 -24.27
N ALA A 45 9.61 -7.50 -23.11
CA ALA A 45 8.13 -7.64 -23.01
C ALA A 45 7.36 -6.41 -23.57
N ALA A 46 7.99 -5.24 -23.59
CA ALA A 46 7.48 -4.02 -24.24
C ALA A 46 7.95 -3.89 -25.69
N ASP A 47 8.55 -4.94 -26.26
CA ASP A 47 9.08 -4.96 -27.63
C ASP A 47 10.16 -3.88 -27.88
N LEU A 48 11.04 -3.70 -26.90
CA LEU A 48 12.27 -2.91 -26.99
C LEU A 48 13.47 -3.85 -27.17
N LYS A 49 14.46 -3.44 -27.93
CA LYS A 49 15.77 -4.11 -28.00
C LYS A 49 16.50 -3.98 -26.68
N THR A 50 17.38 -4.90 -26.38
CA THR A 50 18.03 -5.04 -25.09
C THR A 50 19.54 -5.17 -25.22
N ASN A 51 20.27 -4.39 -24.43
CA ASN A 51 21.72 -4.46 -24.34
C ASN A 51 22.18 -4.55 -22.88
N MET A 52 23.06 -5.50 -22.59
CA MET A 52 23.70 -5.62 -21.27
C MET A 52 25.18 -5.28 -21.39
N VAL A 53 25.62 -4.26 -20.70
CA VAL A 53 27.05 -3.89 -20.60
C VAL A 53 27.65 -4.57 -19.37
N LEU A 54 28.66 -5.41 -19.59
CA LEU A 54 29.40 -6.10 -18.54
C LEU A 54 30.64 -5.30 -18.16
N LEU A 55 30.67 -4.77 -16.95
CA LEU A 55 31.76 -3.91 -16.48
C LEU A 55 33.00 -4.70 -16.02
N PHE A 56 32.84 -5.92 -15.52
CA PHE A 56 33.88 -6.78 -14.94
C PHE A 56 34.55 -6.22 -13.67
N CYS A 57 33.99 -5.21 -13.10
CA CYS A 57 34.40 -4.52 -11.86
C CYS A 57 33.20 -4.32 -10.94
N ASP A 58 33.42 -3.67 -9.81
CA ASP A 58 32.38 -3.38 -8.80
C ASP A 58 31.86 -1.94 -8.87
N TRP A 59 32.38 -1.13 -9.77
CA TRP A 59 32.02 0.29 -9.97
C TRP A 59 32.00 0.68 -11.45
N MET A 60 31.59 1.93 -11.74
CA MET A 60 31.63 2.47 -13.10
C MET A 60 33.07 2.66 -13.53
N THR A 61 33.47 1.97 -14.59
CA THR A 61 34.79 2.07 -15.17
C THR A 61 34.98 3.34 -16.00
N ASP A 62 36.16 3.92 -15.93
CA ASP A 62 36.66 4.91 -16.89
C ASP A 62 37.85 4.37 -17.69
N LYS A 63 38.34 5.16 -18.67
CA LYS A 63 39.43 4.72 -19.52
C LYS A 63 40.78 4.50 -18.81
N ASN A 64 40.93 5.03 -17.59
CA ASN A 64 42.13 4.93 -16.79
C ASN A 64 42.04 3.91 -15.66
N ASP A 65 40.82 3.54 -15.27
CA ASP A 65 40.55 2.58 -14.19
C ASP A 65 39.60 1.47 -14.64
N GLN A 66 40.16 0.31 -14.91
CA GLN A 66 39.50 -0.94 -15.28
C GLN A 66 39.85 -2.04 -14.27
N THR A 67 40.04 -1.64 -12.98
CA THR A 67 40.41 -2.59 -11.93
C THR A 67 39.34 -3.68 -11.79
N PRO A 68 39.73 -4.98 -11.85
CA PRO A 68 38.78 -6.07 -11.72
C PRO A 68 38.00 -6.08 -10.39
N SER A 69 36.87 -6.77 -10.34
CA SER A 69 36.11 -6.94 -9.12
C SER A 69 36.95 -7.45 -7.93
N LYS A 70 36.76 -6.83 -6.76
CA LYS A 70 37.40 -7.27 -5.50
C LYS A 70 37.03 -8.72 -5.13
N THR A 71 35.93 -9.26 -5.65
CA THR A 71 35.57 -10.67 -5.44
C THR A 71 36.55 -11.64 -6.12
N TRP A 72 37.38 -11.12 -6.99
CA TRP A 72 38.41 -11.86 -7.71
C TRP A 72 39.84 -11.63 -7.15
N ASP A 73 39.97 -10.94 -6.05
CA ASP A 73 41.27 -10.70 -5.41
C ASP A 73 42.02 -12.02 -5.19
N GLY A 74 43.28 -12.04 -5.58
CA GLY A 74 44.13 -13.25 -5.56
C GLY A 74 43.87 -14.29 -6.63
N LYS A 75 42.98 -14.02 -7.59
CA LYS A 75 42.70 -14.86 -8.75
C LYS A 75 43.27 -14.24 -10.01
N ASP A 76 43.49 -15.07 -11.03
CA ASP A 76 43.76 -14.57 -12.37
C ASP A 76 42.49 -13.89 -12.93
N ALA A 77 42.64 -12.60 -13.28
CA ALA A 77 41.50 -11.76 -13.69
C ALA A 77 40.88 -12.25 -15.01
N ASP A 78 41.68 -12.72 -15.95
CA ASP A 78 41.21 -13.26 -17.22
C ASP A 78 40.37 -14.52 -16.98
N ALA A 79 40.90 -15.47 -16.22
CA ALA A 79 40.20 -16.73 -15.91
C ALA A 79 38.88 -16.42 -15.13
N ALA A 80 38.93 -15.48 -14.19
CA ALA A 80 37.72 -15.06 -13.41
C ALA A 80 36.67 -14.41 -14.29
N ALA A 81 37.04 -13.51 -15.20
CA ALA A 81 36.11 -12.86 -16.12
C ALA A 81 35.45 -13.85 -17.11
N LYS A 82 36.22 -14.80 -17.62
CA LYS A 82 35.69 -15.89 -18.47
C LYS A 82 34.72 -16.79 -17.73
N ALA A 83 35.05 -17.21 -16.50
CA ALA A 83 34.15 -17.98 -15.65
C ALA A 83 32.90 -17.20 -15.32
N TYR A 84 33.02 -15.92 -14.94
CA TYR A 84 31.86 -15.04 -14.67
C TYR A 84 30.95 -14.93 -15.89
N THR A 85 31.51 -14.71 -17.07
CA THR A 85 30.71 -14.63 -18.30
C THR A 85 29.95 -15.92 -18.56
N LYS A 86 30.66 -17.08 -18.51
CA LYS A 86 30.07 -18.40 -18.83
C LYS A 86 29.10 -18.88 -17.73
N ASP A 87 29.59 -18.95 -16.48
CA ASP A 87 28.96 -19.73 -15.41
C ASP A 87 27.99 -18.87 -14.59
N THR A 88 28.06 -17.54 -14.74
CA THR A 88 27.18 -16.61 -14.02
C THR A 88 26.26 -15.87 -14.98
N VAL A 89 26.81 -15.14 -15.95
CA VAL A 89 25.99 -14.29 -16.84
C VAL A 89 25.16 -15.14 -17.80
N LEU A 90 25.78 -15.99 -18.61
CA LEU A 90 25.06 -16.80 -19.59
C LEU A 90 24.17 -17.85 -18.92
N ALA A 91 24.63 -18.45 -17.83
CA ALA A 91 23.81 -19.35 -17.02
C ALA A 91 22.62 -18.61 -16.38
N GLY A 92 22.80 -17.36 -15.97
CA GLY A 92 21.73 -16.48 -15.47
C GLY A 92 20.65 -16.23 -16.52
N PHE A 93 21.03 -15.96 -17.76
CA PHE A 93 20.08 -15.81 -18.87
C PHE A 93 19.28 -17.10 -19.13
N THR A 94 19.99 -18.24 -19.18
CA THR A 94 19.37 -19.57 -19.35
C THR A 94 18.35 -19.84 -18.25
N LYS A 95 18.74 -19.63 -16.98
CA LYS A 95 17.85 -19.79 -15.81
C LYS A 95 16.64 -18.85 -15.87
N ALA A 96 16.81 -17.63 -16.38
CA ALA A 96 15.75 -16.65 -16.50
C ALA A 96 14.83 -16.88 -17.71
N GLY A 97 15.17 -17.77 -18.63
CA GLY A 97 14.49 -17.94 -19.92
C GLY A 97 14.51 -16.65 -20.75
N PHE A 98 15.66 -15.98 -20.81
CA PHE A 98 15.82 -14.68 -21.45
C PHE A 98 17.12 -14.67 -22.27
N THR A 99 17.09 -14.02 -23.42
CA THR A 99 18.26 -13.77 -24.25
C THR A 99 18.28 -12.31 -24.65
N PRO A 100 19.32 -11.54 -24.30
CA PRO A 100 19.44 -10.15 -24.74
C PRO A 100 19.77 -10.11 -26.24
N ASP A 101 19.45 -8.99 -26.88
CA ASP A 101 19.78 -8.78 -28.30
C ASP A 101 21.27 -8.46 -28.45
N MET A 102 21.87 -7.78 -27.46
CA MET A 102 23.32 -7.44 -27.45
C MET A 102 23.91 -7.65 -26.06
N ILE A 103 25.17 -8.04 -26.00
CA ILE A 103 26.03 -7.95 -24.82
C ILE A 103 27.23 -7.09 -25.19
N THR A 104 27.45 -6.01 -24.44
CA THR A 104 28.61 -5.15 -24.61
C THR A 104 29.69 -5.51 -23.57
N ILE A 105 30.87 -5.79 -24.04
CA ILE A 105 32.05 -6.15 -23.24
C ILE A 105 32.72 -4.84 -22.82
N GLY A 106 32.75 -4.60 -21.51
CA GLY A 106 33.38 -3.48 -20.90
C GLY A 106 32.71 -2.14 -21.19
N ASN A 107 33.18 -1.12 -20.51
CA ASN A 107 32.83 0.28 -20.72
C ASN A 107 34.14 1.06 -20.66
N ASN A 108 34.45 1.82 -21.71
CA ASN A 108 35.68 2.63 -21.80
C ASN A 108 36.98 1.84 -21.75
N VAL A 109 37.05 0.69 -22.44
CA VAL A 109 38.16 -0.30 -22.37
C VAL A 109 39.39 0.05 -23.24
N ASN A 110 39.62 1.32 -23.53
CA ASN A 110 40.64 1.74 -24.52
C ASN A 110 42.07 1.19 -24.24
N TYR A 111 42.51 1.19 -22.97
CA TYR A 111 43.95 0.98 -22.67
C TYR A 111 44.25 -0.09 -21.61
N ASN A 112 43.28 -0.53 -20.81
CA ASN A 112 43.60 -1.33 -19.63
C ASN A 112 42.48 -2.33 -19.24
N PHE A 113 41.86 -3.01 -20.20
CA PHE A 113 40.83 -3.99 -19.92
C PHE A 113 41.27 -5.03 -18.87
N LEU A 114 40.44 -5.27 -17.82
CA LEU A 114 40.76 -6.12 -16.66
C LEU A 114 42.04 -5.69 -15.90
N GLY A 115 42.42 -4.43 -15.93
CA GLY A 115 43.63 -3.92 -15.28
C GLY A 115 44.91 -4.21 -16.08
N TYR A 116 44.84 -4.87 -17.22
CA TYR A 116 45.99 -5.12 -18.08
C TYR A 116 46.33 -3.89 -18.92
N SER A 117 47.45 -3.24 -18.64
CA SER A 117 47.92 -2.01 -19.32
C SER A 117 49.42 -2.05 -19.67
N GLY A 118 49.90 -1.12 -20.47
CA GLY A 118 51.30 -1.04 -20.87
C GLY A 118 51.77 -2.31 -21.56
N ASN A 119 52.85 -2.94 -21.05
CA ASN A 119 53.40 -4.16 -21.61
C ASN A 119 52.48 -5.37 -21.53
N ASP A 120 51.47 -5.34 -20.68
CA ASP A 120 50.50 -6.42 -20.52
C ASP A 120 49.20 -6.19 -21.29
N ALA A 121 49.06 -5.11 -22.04
CA ALA A 121 47.82 -4.76 -22.77
C ALA A 121 47.34 -5.87 -23.72
N ASP A 122 48.26 -6.60 -24.32
CA ASP A 122 47.96 -7.75 -25.19
C ASP A 122 47.18 -8.86 -24.45
N LYS A 123 47.39 -9.04 -23.13
CA LYS A 123 46.60 -9.96 -22.32
C LYS A 123 45.14 -9.50 -22.21
N GLY A 124 44.89 -8.21 -22.05
CA GLY A 124 43.55 -7.62 -22.02
C GLY A 124 42.81 -7.85 -23.35
N TRP A 125 43.46 -7.57 -24.48
CA TRP A 125 42.87 -7.82 -25.82
C TRP A 125 42.56 -9.29 -26.04
N LYS A 126 43.46 -10.17 -25.62
CA LYS A 126 43.23 -11.64 -25.73
C LYS A 126 42.07 -12.09 -24.81
N ALA A 127 41.98 -11.58 -23.56
CA ALA A 127 40.89 -11.86 -22.65
C ALA A 127 39.53 -11.43 -23.26
N MET A 128 39.49 -10.28 -23.92
CA MET A 128 38.32 -9.80 -24.65
C MET A 128 37.93 -10.72 -25.80
N GLY A 129 38.95 -11.24 -26.54
CA GLY A 129 38.73 -12.24 -27.57
C GLY A 129 38.11 -13.53 -27.04
N ASP A 130 38.65 -14.07 -25.96
CA ASP A 130 38.13 -15.27 -25.32
C ASP A 130 36.69 -15.06 -24.79
N ILE A 131 36.41 -13.91 -24.15
CA ILE A 131 35.05 -13.56 -23.63
C ILE A 131 34.07 -13.43 -24.79
N SER A 132 34.42 -12.72 -25.86
CA SER A 132 33.56 -12.59 -27.04
C SER A 132 33.28 -13.94 -27.71
N GLY A 133 34.28 -14.83 -27.78
CA GLY A 133 34.11 -16.20 -28.22
C GLY A 133 33.10 -16.98 -27.37
N ILE A 134 33.23 -16.92 -26.03
CA ILE A 134 32.31 -17.58 -25.10
C ILE A 134 30.87 -17.11 -25.35
N ILE A 135 30.65 -15.81 -25.58
CA ILE A 135 29.31 -15.27 -25.86
C ILE A 135 28.79 -15.80 -27.20
N LYS A 136 29.58 -15.72 -28.29
CA LYS A 136 29.18 -16.17 -29.63
C LYS A 136 28.99 -17.70 -29.71
N ASP A 137 29.75 -18.47 -28.98
CA ASP A 137 29.61 -19.94 -28.90
C ASP A 137 28.30 -20.31 -28.14
N SER A 138 27.90 -19.51 -27.19
CA SER A 138 26.65 -19.75 -26.46
C SER A 138 25.41 -19.47 -27.30
N ASN A 139 25.42 -18.41 -28.09
CA ASN A 139 24.35 -18.05 -29.02
C ASN A 139 24.88 -17.04 -30.05
N LYS A 140 24.90 -17.44 -31.32
CA LYS A 140 25.40 -16.64 -32.46
C LYS A 140 24.53 -15.42 -32.75
N ASP A 141 23.26 -15.43 -32.34
CA ASP A 141 22.32 -14.35 -32.57
C ASP A 141 22.53 -13.16 -31.59
N ILE A 142 23.24 -13.37 -30.49
CA ILE A 142 23.64 -12.30 -29.60
C ILE A 142 24.68 -11.42 -30.30
N GLN A 143 24.34 -10.13 -30.49
CA GLN A 143 25.32 -9.16 -30.94
C GLN A 143 26.36 -8.90 -29.83
N VAL A 144 27.62 -8.80 -30.19
CA VAL A 144 28.71 -8.45 -29.26
C VAL A 144 29.15 -7.01 -29.55
N GLY A 145 28.95 -6.14 -28.56
CA GLY A 145 29.46 -4.78 -28.57
C GLY A 145 30.77 -4.65 -27.79
N ILE A 146 31.61 -3.70 -28.14
CA ILE A 146 32.78 -3.30 -27.34
C ILE A 146 32.61 -1.84 -26.93
N GLY A 147 32.65 -1.55 -25.63
CA GLY A 147 32.45 -0.21 -25.10
C GLY A 147 33.75 0.57 -24.93
N ILE A 148 33.98 1.60 -25.74
CA ILE A 148 35.18 2.44 -25.69
C ILE A 148 34.86 3.89 -25.31
N ALA A 149 35.83 4.64 -24.79
CA ALA A 149 35.72 6.06 -24.57
C ALA A 149 36.23 6.86 -25.78
N ALA A 150 35.50 7.91 -26.14
CA ALA A 150 36.05 8.93 -27.04
C ALA A 150 37.16 9.74 -26.33
N PRO A 151 38.07 10.37 -27.07
CA PRO A 151 39.01 11.32 -26.53
C PRO A 151 38.26 12.48 -25.83
N GLY A 152 38.78 12.90 -24.67
CA GLY A 152 38.11 13.90 -23.79
C GLY A 152 38.00 15.30 -24.31
N ASP A 153 38.59 15.64 -25.48
CA ASP A 153 38.47 16.97 -26.11
C ASP A 153 38.22 16.85 -27.61
N ALA A 154 36.99 17.08 -28.03
CA ALA A 154 36.58 17.01 -29.43
C ALA A 154 37.27 18.06 -30.33
N LYS A 155 37.91 19.08 -29.72
CA LYS A 155 38.68 20.09 -30.47
C LYS A 155 40.06 19.58 -30.88
N ASP A 156 40.54 18.51 -30.29
CA ASP A 156 41.86 17.95 -30.61
C ASP A 156 41.76 16.79 -31.60
N SER A 157 41.90 17.11 -32.87
CA SER A 157 41.82 16.11 -33.97
C SER A 157 42.88 15.02 -33.90
N SER A 158 43.97 15.23 -33.10
CA SER A 158 45.00 14.21 -32.92
C SER A 158 44.48 12.98 -32.16
N LYS A 159 43.43 13.15 -31.38
CA LYS A 159 42.85 12.07 -30.57
C LYS A 159 41.83 11.18 -31.31
N ALA A 160 41.46 11.46 -32.54
CA ALA A 160 40.73 10.55 -33.40
C ALA A 160 41.55 9.29 -33.68
N GLU A 161 42.83 9.36 -33.60
CA GLU A 161 43.78 8.24 -33.75
C GLU A 161 43.61 7.18 -32.66
N ASP A 162 43.11 7.53 -31.46
CA ASP A 162 42.86 6.59 -30.36
C ASP A 162 41.75 5.59 -30.71
N VAL A 163 40.66 6.04 -31.31
CA VAL A 163 39.56 5.16 -31.72
C VAL A 163 40.02 4.28 -32.90
N LYS A 164 40.74 4.87 -33.81
CA LYS A 164 41.36 4.12 -34.94
C LYS A 164 42.30 3.05 -34.42
N TRP A 165 43.17 3.37 -33.46
CA TRP A 165 44.05 2.41 -32.84
C TRP A 165 43.32 1.27 -32.15
N VAL A 166 42.26 1.58 -31.36
CA VAL A 166 41.44 0.55 -30.71
C VAL A 166 40.81 -0.38 -31.74
N LEU A 167 40.25 0.14 -32.82
CA LEU A 167 39.69 -0.66 -33.91
C LEU A 167 40.73 -1.54 -34.56
N GLN A 168 41.98 -1.05 -34.74
CA GLN A 168 43.08 -1.84 -35.23
C GLN A 168 43.44 -2.97 -34.29
N GLU A 169 43.49 -2.74 -32.97
CA GLU A 169 43.74 -3.76 -31.97
C GLU A 169 42.66 -4.83 -31.95
N LEU A 170 41.37 -4.43 -32.00
CA LEU A 170 40.21 -5.33 -32.04
C LEU A 170 40.25 -6.25 -33.27
N ASN A 171 40.78 -5.78 -34.40
CA ASN A 171 40.83 -6.53 -35.64
C ASN A 171 42.13 -7.36 -35.81
N LYS A 172 43.08 -7.30 -34.87
CA LYS A 172 44.26 -8.17 -34.93
C LYS A 172 43.83 -9.62 -34.71
N GLU A 173 44.19 -10.48 -35.65
CA GLU A 173 43.86 -11.92 -35.64
C GLU A 173 44.34 -12.60 -34.36
N ARG A 174 45.52 -12.19 -33.83
CA ARG A 174 46.08 -12.72 -32.57
C ARG A 174 45.20 -12.47 -31.33
N ASN A 175 44.34 -11.45 -31.37
CA ASN A 175 43.45 -11.10 -30.27
C ASN A 175 42.11 -11.86 -30.31
N GLY A 176 41.69 -12.32 -31.47
CA GLY A 176 40.53 -13.19 -31.67
C GLY A 176 39.19 -12.60 -31.28
N VAL A 177 39.09 -11.26 -31.26
CA VAL A 177 37.87 -10.58 -30.80
C VAL A 177 36.74 -10.72 -31.81
N GLN A 178 35.64 -11.37 -31.38
CA GLN A 178 34.45 -11.56 -32.21
C GLN A 178 33.43 -10.51 -31.82
N TYR A 179 33.34 -9.38 -32.55
CA TYR A 179 32.40 -8.30 -32.26
C TYR A 179 31.63 -7.86 -33.49
N ASP A 180 30.45 -7.30 -33.28
CA ASP A 180 29.55 -6.80 -34.30
C ASP A 180 29.49 -5.27 -34.32
N ALA A 181 29.67 -4.64 -33.16
CA ALA A 181 29.52 -3.19 -32.98
C ALA A 181 30.56 -2.63 -32.01
N VAL A 182 30.89 -1.36 -32.19
CA VAL A 182 31.65 -0.54 -31.22
C VAL A 182 30.75 0.57 -30.68
N GLY A 183 30.63 0.66 -29.38
CA GLY A 183 29.95 1.70 -28.70
C GLY A 183 30.92 2.76 -28.14
N VAL A 184 30.79 4.00 -28.53
CA VAL A 184 31.68 5.10 -28.12
C VAL A 184 30.98 5.94 -27.05
N THR A 185 31.54 5.98 -25.84
CA THR A 185 31.08 6.88 -24.78
C THR A 185 31.65 8.27 -25.02
N LEU A 186 30.78 9.27 -25.04
CA LEU A 186 31.13 10.67 -25.25
C LEU A 186 31.08 11.40 -23.93
N TYR A 187 32.23 11.87 -23.46
CA TYR A 187 32.33 12.67 -22.25
C TYR A 187 32.43 14.17 -22.58
N GLY A 188 31.65 14.98 -21.87
CA GLY A 188 31.77 16.40 -21.98
C GLY A 188 30.99 17.12 -20.89
N SER A 189 31.61 18.01 -20.16
CA SER A 189 30.99 18.76 -19.07
C SER A 189 30.31 20.06 -19.50
N TYR A 190 30.52 20.55 -20.74
CA TYR A 190 29.93 21.79 -21.25
C TYR A 190 29.73 21.71 -22.78
N TYR A 191 28.50 21.75 -23.19
CA TYR A 191 28.11 21.57 -24.59
C TYR A 191 27.72 22.90 -25.20
N SER A 192 28.67 23.57 -25.87
CA SER A 192 28.34 24.66 -26.79
C SER A 192 27.91 24.09 -28.15
N THR A 193 27.24 24.87 -28.96
CA THR A 193 26.88 24.51 -30.33
C THR A 193 28.12 24.11 -31.16
N GLU A 194 29.24 24.74 -30.89
CA GLU A 194 30.55 24.43 -31.50
C GLU A 194 31.07 23.05 -31.09
N TYR A 195 30.84 22.63 -29.84
CA TYR A 195 31.22 21.29 -29.35
C TYR A 195 30.41 20.22 -30.05
N ILE A 196 29.11 20.39 -30.22
CA ILE A 196 28.24 19.43 -30.91
C ILE A 196 28.63 19.30 -32.38
N ALA A 197 29.01 20.41 -33.05
CA ALA A 197 29.52 20.37 -34.40
C ALA A 197 30.85 19.59 -34.49
N ALA A 198 31.78 19.83 -33.59
CA ALA A 198 33.05 19.10 -33.50
C ALA A 198 32.84 17.61 -33.19
N LEU A 199 31.87 17.28 -32.34
CA LEU A 199 31.45 15.91 -31.98
C LEU A 199 30.88 15.17 -33.22
N ARG A 200 30.06 15.85 -34.02
CA ARG A 200 29.55 15.32 -35.26
C ARG A 200 30.67 14.99 -36.26
N ASP A 201 31.62 15.91 -36.44
CA ASP A 201 32.73 15.74 -37.38
C ASP A 201 33.67 14.61 -36.91
N ALA A 202 33.91 14.48 -35.59
CA ALA A 202 34.66 13.39 -35.00
C ALA A 202 33.94 12.04 -35.18
N PHE A 203 32.62 12.01 -34.92
CA PHE A 203 31.83 10.79 -35.06
C PHE A 203 31.80 10.28 -36.51
N GLN A 204 31.70 11.19 -37.49
CA GLN A 204 31.79 10.83 -38.92
C GLN A 204 33.14 10.16 -39.28
N LYS A 205 34.24 10.60 -38.69
CA LYS A 205 35.55 9.96 -38.86
C LYS A 205 35.58 8.57 -38.24
N TYR A 206 35.07 8.42 -37.01
CA TYR A 206 34.98 7.12 -36.34
C TYR A 206 34.06 6.15 -37.08
N GLU A 207 32.96 6.64 -37.66
CA GLU A 207 32.04 5.86 -38.47
C GLU A 207 32.74 5.33 -39.73
N GLY A 208 33.57 6.16 -40.37
CA GLY A 208 34.36 5.75 -41.51
C GLY A 208 35.33 4.61 -41.20
N GLU A 209 36.04 4.68 -40.07
CA GLU A 209 36.95 3.62 -39.59
C GLU A 209 36.20 2.33 -39.20
N ALA A 210 35.07 2.41 -38.50
CA ALA A 210 34.24 1.27 -38.15
C ALA A 210 33.70 0.58 -39.44
N LYS A 211 33.21 1.33 -40.39
CA LYS A 211 32.70 0.86 -41.66
C LYS A 211 33.79 0.17 -42.50
N ALA A 212 35.00 0.71 -42.51
CA ALA A 212 36.14 0.08 -43.17
C ALA A 212 36.48 -1.26 -42.54
N ALA A 213 36.19 -1.46 -41.27
CA ALA A 213 36.31 -2.71 -40.54
C ALA A 213 35.07 -3.61 -40.65
N GLY A 214 34.01 -3.24 -41.38
CA GLY A 214 32.77 -3.98 -41.52
C GLY A 214 31.95 -4.05 -40.20
N LYS A 215 32.04 -3.03 -39.35
CA LYS A 215 31.43 -2.99 -38.03
C LYS A 215 30.47 -1.83 -37.87
N ASN A 216 29.50 -1.97 -36.99
CA ASN A 216 28.56 -0.91 -36.63
C ASN A 216 29.18 0.00 -35.57
N LEU A 217 28.86 1.30 -35.63
CA LEU A 217 29.26 2.26 -34.61
C LEU A 217 28.01 2.94 -34.02
N TYR A 218 27.99 3.07 -32.71
CA TYR A 218 26.91 3.81 -32.01
C TYR A 218 27.48 4.60 -30.83
N VAL A 219 26.73 5.61 -30.36
CA VAL A 219 27.06 6.31 -29.11
C VAL A 219 26.60 5.46 -27.95
N ALA A 220 27.54 4.92 -27.17
CA ALA A 220 27.29 4.00 -26.05
C ALA A 220 26.90 4.70 -24.75
N GLY A 221 27.19 6.00 -24.66
CA GLY A 221 26.86 6.80 -23.50
C GLY A 221 27.05 8.28 -23.78
N ILE A 222 26.02 9.06 -23.58
CA ILE A 222 26.04 10.53 -23.61
C ILE A 222 24.95 11.03 -22.66
N SER A 223 25.21 12.16 -22.02
CA SER A 223 24.22 12.87 -21.22
C SER A 223 24.43 14.38 -21.33
N PHE A 224 23.35 15.13 -21.28
CA PHE A 224 23.38 16.59 -21.39
C PHE A 224 22.78 17.19 -20.11
N PRO A 225 23.61 17.78 -19.21
CA PRO A 225 23.09 18.40 -18.00
C PRO A 225 22.27 19.65 -18.32
N THR A 226 21.19 19.85 -17.59
CA THR A 226 20.51 21.12 -17.52
C THR A 226 21.41 22.07 -16.73
N LYS A 227 21.80 23.22 -17.32
CA LYS A 227 22.70 24.18 -16.67
C LYS A 227 22.01 24.76 -15.42
N ASP A 228 22.75 24.83 -14.31
CA ASP A 228 22.38 25.52 -13.08
C ASP A 228 21.27 24.90 -12.20
N ASP A 229 21.10 23.58 -12.13
CA ASP A 229 20.09 22.89 -11.28
C ASP A 229 18.66 23.44 -11.40
N LYS A 230 18.43 24.39 -12.30
CA LYS A 230 17.10 24.93 -12.59
C LYS A 230 16.49 24.21 -13.78
N ASP A 231 15.50 23.39 -13.47
CA ASP A 231 14.72 22.67 -14.45
C ASP A 231 13.69 23.61 -15.09
N THR A 232 14.15 24.50 -15.97
CA THR A 232 13.31 25.46 -16.70
C THR A 232 12.99 24.96 -18.11
N SER A 233 11.90 25.44 -18.72
CA SER A 233 11.56 25.07 -20.11
C SER A 233 12.71 25.36 -21.08
N ALA A 234 13.40 26.47 -20.95
CA ALA A 234 14.55 26.82 -21.77
C ALA A 234 15.73 25.85 -21.64
N THR A 235 15.97 25.30 -20.46
CA THR A 235 17.04 24.30 -20.24
C THR A 235 16.66 22.93 -20.80
N ARG A 236 15.37 22.56 -20.74
CA ARG A 236 14.85 21.33 -21.34
C ARG A 236 14.84 21.41 -22.87
N ASP A 237 14.46 22.52 -23.45
CA ASP A 237 14.48 22.72 -24.90
C ASP A 237 15.91 22.63 -25.45
N ARG A 238 16.89 23.16 -24.73
CA ARG A 238 18.31 23.00 -25.06
C ARG A 238 18.76 21.56 -24.97
N GLN A 239 18.42 20.85 -23.89
CA GLN A 239 18.71 19.42 -23.74
C GLN A 239 18.11 18.59 -24.89
N ALA A 240 16.88 18.89 -25.26
CA ALA A 240 16.20 18.24 -26.39
C ALA A 240 16.92 18.49 -27.72
N SER A 241 17.29 19.74 -27.99
CA SER A 241 18.03 20.11 -29.19
C SER A 241 19.38 19.39 -29.27
N GLN A 242 20.10 19.31 -28.15
CA GLN A 242 21.40 18.63 -28.09
C GLN A 242 21.25 17.12 -28.36
N ILE A 243 20.24 16.46 -27.78
CA ILE A 243 19.95 15.04 -28.06
C ILE A 243 19.62 14.87 -29.54
N TYR A 244 18.78 15.72 -30.08
CA TYR A 244 18.38 15.70 -31.48
C TYR A 244 19.56 15.88 -32.44
N ASP A 245 20.43 16.84 -32.15
CA ASP A 245 21.63 17.11 -32.97
C ASP A 245 22.59 15.93 -33.03
N VAL A 246 22.79 15.26 -31.90
CA VAL A 246 23.58 14.03 -31.83
C VAL A 246 22.88 12.88 -32.57
N LEU A 247 21.59 12.68 -32.37
CA LEU A 247 20.82 11.69 -33.13
C LEU A 247 20.95 11.92 -34.64
N LYS A 248 20.79 13.16 -35.10
CA LYS A 248 20.92 13.53 -36.50
C LYS A 248 22.34 13.25 -37.01
N ALA A 249 23.37 13.51 -36.19
CA ALA A 249 24.76 13.24 -36.55
C ALA A 249 25.05 11.75 -36.68
N THR A 250 24.42 10.90 -35.82
CA THR A 250 24.66 9.47 -35.76
C THR A 250 23.81 8.63 -36.72
N VAL A 251 22.70 9.18 -37.23
CA VAL A 251 21.75 8.50 -38.13
C VAL A 251 21.92 8.94 -39.60
N SER A 252 22.68 9.98 -39.88
CA SER A 252 22.86 10.50 -41.25
C SER A 252 23.72 9.62 -42.18
N GLY A 253 24.30 8.54 -41.66
CA GLY A 253 25.07 7.55 -42.43
C GLY A 253 24.29 6.29 -42.75
N SER A 254 24.80 5.48 -43.68
CA SER A 254 24.17 4.22 -44.08
C SER A 254 24.30 3.07 -43.07
N ASN A 255 24.85 3.30 -41.89
CA ASN A 255 24.99 2.34 -40.80
C ASN A 255 23.86 2.50 -39.79
N GLU A 256 23.41 1.38 -39.21
CA GLU A 256 22.42 1.32 -38.14
C GLU A 256 22.98 1.88 -36.81
N GLY A 257 23.49 3.13 -36.86
CA GLY A 257 23.97 3.85 -35.68
C GLY A 257 22.81 4.34 -34.79
N GLY A 258 23.15 4.96 -33.71
CA GLY A 258 22.19 5.51 -32.74
C GLY A 258 22.90 5.96 -31.49
N LEU A 259 22.14 6.40 -30.53
CA LEU A 259 22.70 6.78 -29.23
C LEU A 259 22.00 6.08 -28.06
N ILE A 260 22.76 5.77 -27.05
CA ILE A 260 22.31 5.40 -25.73
C ILE A 260 22.47 6.66 -24.84
N TYR A 261 21.38 7.10 -24.25
CA TYR A 261 21.40 8.22 -23.33
C TYR A 261 21.65 7.71 -21.91
N ASP A 262 22.77 8.15 -21.31
CA ASP A 262 23.18 7.70 -19.98
C ASP A 262 22.34 8.34 -18.89
N ASN A 263 22.05 7.59 -17.83
CA ASN A 263 21.34 8.02 -16.64
C ASN A 263 19.96 8.63 -16.91
N ALA A 264 19.32 8.22 -18.01
CA ALA A 264 18.04 8.79 -18.46
C ALA A 264 16.94 8.83 -17.39
N LEU A 265 16.90 7.84 -16.51
CA LEU A 265 15.85 7.66 -15.49
C LEU A 265 16.31 7.94 -14.06
N LEU A 266 17.47 8.57 -13.86
CA LEU A 266 17.99 8.95 -12.54
C LEU A 266 17.55 10.38 -12.20
N GLY A 267 16.32 10.57 -11.76
CA GLY A 267 15.69 11.87 -11.59
C GLY A 267 16.43 12.90 -10.75
N TRP A 268 17.38 12.49 -9.91
CA TRP A 268 18.24 13.35 -9.11
C TRP A 268 19.48 13.86 -9.89
N GLU A 269 19.73 13.36 -11.09
CA GLU A 269 20.79 13.82 -11.95
C GLU A 269 20.29 14.96 -12.84
N SER A 270 21.06 16.05 -12.94
CA SER A 270 20.68 17.21 -13.80
C SER A 270 20.56 16.83 -15.28
N SER A 271 21.23 15.77 -15.69
CA SER A 271 21.19 15.24 -17.06
C SER A 271 20.04 14.26 -17.31
N ALA A 272 19.33 13.79 -16.30
CA ALA A 272 18.24 12.84 -16.47
C ALA A 272 17.12 13.40 -17.37
N LEU A 273 16.43 12.49 -18.07
CA LEU A 273 15.23 12.79 -18.87
C LEU A 273 13.94 12.66 -18.05
N VAL A 274 14.09 12.45 -16.77
CA VAL A 274 13.05 12.51 -15.76
C VAL A 274 13.46 13.47 -14.64
N ASP A 275 12.50 14.02 -13.93
CA ASP A 275 12.75 14.81 -12.74
C ASP A 275 12.87 13.94 -11.47
N ASN A 276 13.05 14.58 -10.32
CA ASN A 276 13.16 13.89 -9.02
C ASN A 276 11.93 13.08 -8.63
N TYR A 277 10.79 13.30 -9.27
CA TYR A 277 9.52 12.64 -9.03
C TYR A 277 9.23 11.52 -10.04
N GLY A 278 10.12 11.35 -11.04
CA GLY A 278 9.97 10.36 -12.10
C GLY A 278 9.17 10.86 -13.30
N HIS A 279 8.88 12.16 -13.39
CA HIS A 279 8.20 12.75 -14.56
C HIS A 279 9.16 12.88 -15.72
N LEU A 280 8.67 12.61 -16.92
CA LEU A 280 9.47 12.78 -18.12
C LEU A 280 9.62 14.25 -18.49
N LYS A 281 10.86 14.65 -18.71
CA LYS A 281 11.17 15.96 -19.28
C LYS A 281 10.85 15.97 -20.76
N LYS A 282 10.47 17.14 -21.29
CA LYS A 282 10.22 17.35 -22.75
C LYS A 282 11.33 16.81 -23.64
N SER A 283 12.57 16.86 -23.17
CA SER A 283 13.75 16.42 -23.89
C SER A 283 13.71 14.97 -24.36
N ILE A 284 12.90 14.10 -23.75
CA ILE A 284 12.77 12.71 -24.22
C ILE A 284 12.12 12.60 -25.60
N ALA A 285 11.30 13.59 -25.98
CA ALA A 285 10.64 13.59 -27.28
C ALA A 285 11.64 13.72 -28.45
N ALA A 286 12.90 14.11 -28.19
CA ALA A 286 13.96 14.09 -29.19
C ALA A 286 14.15 12.70 -29.84
N PHE A 287 13.87 11.63 -29.13
CA PHE A 287 13.94 10.27 -29.67
C PHE A 287 12.82 9.97 -30.68
N ALA A 288 11.60 10.46 -30.44
CA ALA A 288 10.50 10.32 -31.40
C ALA A 288 10.79 11.10 -32.68
N TYR A 289 11.34 12.30 -32.54
CA TYR A 289 11.72 13.13 -33.66
C TYR A 289 12.84 12.51 -34.50
N GLY A 290 13.84 11.91 -33.84
CA GLY A 290 14.93 11.20 -34.52
C GLY A 290 14.43 10.01 -35.36
N ASN A 291 13.27 9.45 -35.05
CA ASN A 291 12.62 8.38 -35.81
C ASN A 291 11.75 8.88 -37.00
N GLY A 292 11.85 10.16 -37.37
CA GLY A 292 11.14 10.72 -38.50
C GLY A 292 9.67 11.04 -38.29
N THR A 293 9.18 10.96 -37.04
CA THR A 293 7.87 11.53 -36.68
C THR A 293 7.99 13.05 -36.71
N LYS A 294 7.11 13.71 -37.46
CA LYS A 294 7.07 15.17 -37.61
C LYS A 294 6.55 15.84 -36.32
N ALA A 295 7.31 15.77 -35.27
CA ALA A 295 7.08 16.62 -34.11
C ALA A 295 7.93 17.86 -34.28
N ASP A 296 7.31 19.03 -34.44
CA ASP A 296 8.01 20.30 -34.39
C ASP A 296 8.68 20.42 -33.01
N VAL A 297 9.97 20.77 -32.97
CA VAL A 297 10.72 20.95 -31.74
C VAL A 297 10.09 22.02 -30.83
N THR A 298 9.30 22.94 -31.41
CA THR A 298 8.54 23.98 -30.73
C THR A 298 7.22 23.50 -30.13
N GLU A 299 6.65 22.36 -30.59
CA GLU A 299 5.44 21.74 -30.07
C GLU A 299 5.72 20.51 -29.24
N TRP A 300 6.69 20.60 -28.35
CA TRP A 300 7.01 19.47 -27.47
C TRP A 300 5.89 19.17 -26.49
N TYR A 301 5.50 17.92 -26.43
CA TYR A 301 4.57 17.41 -25.44
C TYR A 301 5.08 17.75 -24.03
N ASN A 302 4.40 18.67 -23.40
CA ASN A 302 4.54 18.90 -21.96
C ASN A 302 3.45 18.06 -21.29
N PRO A 303 3.77 16.94 -20.63
CA PRO A 303 2.77 16.19 -19.89
C PRO A 303 2.12 17.02 -18.78
N TYR A 304 2.68 18.17 -18.44
CA TYR A 304 2.17 19.10 -17.43
C TYR A 304 1.36 20.27 -18.03
N GLU A 305 1.53 20.59 -19.30
CA GLU A 305 0.69 21.56 -20.04
C GLU A 305 -0.52 20.88 -20.69
N TYR A 306 -0.42 19.58 -20.88
CA TYR A 306 -1.56 18.79 -21.26
C TYR A 306 -2.21 18.33 -19.97
N GLY A 307 -3.37 18.83 -19.75
CA GLY A 307 -4.42 17.97 -19.27
C GLY A 307 -4.35 16.73 -20.14
N GLY A 308 -3.81 15.64 -19.63
CA GLY A 308 -3.46 14.47 -20.41
C GLY A 308 -4.54 14.12 -21.40
N GLU A 309 -4.18 13.52 -22.55
CA GLU A 309 -5.16 13.00 -23.50
C GLU A 309 -6.37 12.47 -22.72
N PRO A 310 -7.60 12.88 -23.02
CA PRO A 310 -8.78 12.34 -22.38
C PRO A 310 -8.73 10.81 -22.46
N GLY A 311 -8.52 10.17 -21.30
CA GLY A 311 -8.23 8.75 -21.24
C GLY A 311 -6.75 8.46 -21.04
N LEU A 312 -6.21 8.74 -19.84
CA LEU A 312 -5.16 7.89 -19.29
C LEU A 312 -5.56 6.46 -19.57
N LYS A 313 -4.72 5.69 -20.32
CA LYS A 313 -5.00 4.28 -20.62
C LYS A 313 -5.46 3.63 -19.34
N VAL A 314 -6.73 3.26 -19.29
CA VAL A 314 -7.42 2.74 -18.11
C VAL A 314 -6.55 1.65 -17.51
N GLN A 315 -5.84 1.97 -16.40
CA GLN A 315 -5.05 0.98 -15.69
C GLN A 315 -6.04 -0.01 -15.08
N LYS A 316 -6.19 -1.16 -15.73
CA LYS A 316 -7.08 -2.21 -15.25
C LYS A 316 -6.67 -2.65 -13.86
N VAL A 317 -7.54 -2.41 -12.89
CA VAL A 317 -7.37 -2.90 -11.53
C VAL A 317 -8.06 -4.24 -11.32
N LYS A 318 -7.54 -5.03 -10.39
CA LYS A 318 -8.16 -6.30 -9.98
C LYS A 318 -8.79 -6.12 -8.61
N ILE A 319 -10.11 -6.06 -8.59
CA ILE A 319 -10.90 -5.94 -7.35
C ILE A 319 -11.46 -7.29 -6.98
N LYS A 320 -11.25 -7.70 -5.74
CA LYS A 320 -11.79 -8.96 -5.19
C LYS A 320 -12.84 -8.66 -4.14
N LYS A 321 -13.91 -9.45 -4.13
CA LYS A 321 -14.93 -9.39 -3.07
C LYS A 321 -14.32 -9.72 -1.71
N ILE A 322 -14.65 -8.92 -0.70
CA ILE A 322 -14.12 -9.02 0.66
C ILE A 322 -15.20 -9.61 1.57
N ASP A 323 -14.93 -10.79 2.13
CA ASP A 323 -15.80 -11.39 3.14
C ASP A 323 -15.88 -10.48 4.38
N GLY A 324 -17.09 -10.14 4.78
CA GLY A 324 -17.34 -9.21 5.88
C GLY A 324 -17.55 -7.77 5.46
N MET A 325 -17.18 -7.36 4.25
CA MET A 325 -17.56 -6.07 3.68
C MET A 325 -19.00 -6.13 3.18
N THR A 326 -19.90 -5.47 3.87
CA THR A 326 -21.32 -5.47 3.54
C THR A 326 -21.75 -4.16 2.89
N LYS A 327 -22.92 -4.18 2.21
CA LYS A 327 -23.49 -2.97 1.62
C LYS A 327 -23.81 -1.88 2.66
N ASP A 328 -24.00 -2.26 3.92
CA ASP A 328 -24.34 -1.35 5.02
C ASP A 328 -23.09 -0.75 5.70
N MET A 329 -21.88 -1.21 5.34
CA MET A 329 -20.66 -0.58 5.82
C MET A 329 -20.45 0.78 5.17
N ILE A 330 -19.87 1.68 5.93
CA ILE A 330 -19.44 3.00 5.43
C ILE A 330 -18.37 2.77 4.37
N ARG A 331 -18.63 3.24 3.18
CA ARG A 331 -17.73 3.41 2.05
C ARG A 331 -17.70 4.90 1.77
N GLY A 332 -17.03 5.60 2.68
CA GLY A 332 -17.08 7.05 2.74
C GLY A 332 -15.91 7.72 2.08
N VAL A 333 -16.05 9.00 1.84
CA VAL A 333 -15.03 9.92 1.38
C VAL A 333 -15.10 11.24 2.15
N ASP A 334 -13.95 11.91 2.33
CA ASP A 334 -13.87 13.30 2.78
C ASP A 334 -13.68 14.19 1.55
N VAL A 335 -14.51 15.18 1.38
CA VAL A 335 -14.51 16.03 0.18
C VAL A 335 -14.55 17.52 0.55
N GLY A 336 -13.85 17.91 1.62
CA GLY A 336 -13.84 19.27 2.12
C GLY A 336 -13.26 20.29 1.12
N SER A 337 -12.39 19.90 0.21
CA SER A 337 -11.85 20.77 -0.83
C SER A 337 -12.80 21.00 -2.01
N TYR A 338 -13.80 20.13 -2.19
CA TYR A 338 -14.63 20.08 -3.41
C TYR A 338 -15.33 21.41 -3.74
N LYS A 339 -15.91 22.08 -2.74
CA LYS A 339 -16.60 23.38 -2.98
C LYS A 339 -15.66 24.42 -3.57
N ALA A 340 -14.43 24.51 -3.06
CA ALA A 340 -13.47 25.48 -3.57
C ALA A 340 -12.95 25.09 -4.98
N LEU A 341 -12.81 23.79 -5.26
CA LEU A 341 -12.49 23.31 -6.61
C LEU A 341 -13.62 23.63 -7.60
N GLN A 342 -14.87 23.44 -7.20
CA GLN A 342 -16.05 23.78 -7.99
C GLN A 342 -16.10 25.30 -8.28
N ASP A 343 -15.87 26.15 -7.26
CA ASP A 343 -15.81 27.60 -7.40
C ASP A 343 -14.66 28.06 -8.32
N ALA A 344 -13.54 27.31 -8.33
CA ALA A 344 -12.40 27.51 -9.24
C ALA A 344 -12.63 26.96 -10.65
N GLY A 345 -13.78 26.33 -10.92
CA GLY A 345 -14.16 25.83 -12.25
C GLY A 345 -13.60 24.45 -12.61
N VAL A 346 -13.06 23.71 -11.63
CA VAL A 346 -12.57 22.34 -11.84
C VAL A 346 -13.72 21.40 -12.21
N LYS A 347 -13.51 20.56 -13.20
CA LYS A 347 -14.47 19.62 -13.75
C LYS A 347 -14.09 18.18 -13.38
N PHE A 348 -15.12 17.34 -13.24
CA PHE A 348 -14.95 15.92 -12.98
C PHE A 348 -15.65 15.09 -14.05
N TYR A 349 -15.05 13.96 -14.42
CA TYR A 349 -15.51 13.12 -15.51
C TYR A 349 -15.66 11.67 -15.03
N ASN A 350 -16.76 11.06 -15.44
CA ASN A 350 -17.07 9.67 -15.12
C ASN A 350 -16.25 8.68 -15.99
N GLU A 351 -16.53 7.37 -15.88
CA GLU A 351 -15.82 6.29 -16.59
C GLU A 351 -15.89 6.40 -18.12
N GLU A 352 -16.94 7.02 -18.66
CA GLU A 352 -17.12 7.28 -20.09
C GLU A 352 -16.52 8.62 -20.54
N GLY A 353 -15.86 9.35 -19.65
CA GLY A 353 -15.30 10.67 -19.93
C GLY A 353 -16.34 11.79 -20.01
N LYS A 354 -17.54 11.56 -19.49
CA LYS A 354 -18.60 12.57 -19.45
C LYS A 354 -18.49 13.42 -18.19
N GLU A 355 -18.57 14.75 -18.33
CA GLU A 355 -18.63 15.68 -17.22
C GLU A 355 -19.89 15.44 -16.37
N GLU A 356 -19.71 15.22 -15.07
CA GLU A 356 -20.79 15.06 -14.10
C GLU A 356 -20.35 15.63 -12.73
N PRO A 357 -21.31 16.03 -11.85
CA PRO A 357 -21.00 16.44 -10.49
C PRO A 357 -20.21 15.36 -9.73
N LEU A 358 -19.17 15.74 -8.99
CA LEU A 358 -18.30 14.83 -8.27
C LEU A 358 -19.08 13.84 -7.39
N LEU A 359 -20.04 14.36 -6.57
CA LEU A 359 -20.79 13.50 -5.64
C LEU A 359 -21.70 12.51 -6.37
N LYS A 360 -22.14 12.83 -7.61
CA LYS A 360 -22.86 11.88 -8.46
C LYS A 360 -21.96 10.74 -8.89
N ILE A 361 -20.76 11.04 -9.42
CA ILE A 361 -19.79 10.03 -9.85
C ILE A 361 -19.44 9.10 -8.67
N LEU A 362 -19.13 9.67 -7.52
CA LEU A 362 -18.81 8.92 -6.29
C LEU A 362 -19.96 7.97 -5.89
N SER A 363 -21.21 8.46 -5.88
CA SER A 363 -22.39 7.66 -5.53
C SER A 363 -22.63 6.51 -6.52
N ASP A 364 -22.53 6.78 -7.82
CA ASP A 364 -22.73 5.77 -8.89
C ASP A 364 -21.70 4.64 -8.80
N HIS A 365 -20.52 4.94 -8.27
CA HIS A 365 -19.44 3.97 -8.02
C HIS A 365 -19.44 3.38 -6.61
N GLY A 366 -20.52 3.58 -5.84
CA GLY A 366 -20.78 2.86 -4.59
C GLY A 366 -20.30 3.53 -3.31
N VAL A 367 -19.82 4.78 -3.39
CA VAL A 367 -19.63 5.64 -2.19
C VAL A 367 -21.00 5.93 -1.60
N ASN A 368 -21.15 5.74 -0.27
CA ASN A 368 -22.45 5.86 0.39
C ASN A 368 -22.47 6.87 1.54
N SER A 369 -21.36 7.53 1.81
CA SER A 369 -21.22 8.49 2.89
C SER A 369 -20.20 9.56 2.57
N VAL A 370 -20.45 10.79 2.97
CA VAL A 370 -19.46 11.86 2.94
C VAL A 370 -19.13 12.29 4.36
N ARG A 371 -17.84 12.54 4.64
CA ARG A 371 -17.36 13.23 5.82
C ARG A 371 -17.09 14.68 5.42
N ILE A 372 -17.62 15.61 6.15
CA ILE A 372 -17.56 17.04 5.86
C ILE A 372 -16.93 17.73 7.07
N ARG A 373 -15.74 18.29 6.88
CA ARG A 373 -15.12 19.14 7.91
C ARG A 373 -15.88 20.44 8.07
N VAL A 374 -15.96 20.94 9.28
CA VAL A 374 -16.63 22.20 9.61
C VAL A 374 -15.70 23.01 10.49
N TRP A 375 -15.21 24.11 9.96
CA TRP A 375 -14.50 25.14 10.68
C TRP A 375 -15.45 26.23 11.16
N ASN A 376 -15.09 26.91 12.25
CA ASN A 376 -15.97 27.92 12.81
C ASN A 376 -16.08 29.12 11.87
N ASP A 377 -14.95 29.74 11.51
CA ASP A 377 -14.90 30.91 10.63
C ASP A 377 -13.55 30.94 9.85
N PRO A 378 -13.42 30.17 8.74
CA PRO A 378 -12.17 30.05 7.98
C PRO A 378 -11.93 31.25 7.05
N TRP A 379 -12.24 32.46 7.51
CA TRP A 379 -12.17 33.66 6.70
C TRP A 379 -11.48 34.80 7.43
N LYS A 380 -10.67 35.57 6.69
CA LYS A 380 -10.26 36.91 7.09
C LYS A 380 -11.35 37.87 6.64
N HIS A 381 -11.97 38.60 7.59
CA HIS A 381 -12.93 39.65 7.31
C HIS A 381 -12.20 40.95 7.03
N ASN A 382 -12.39 41.52 5.86
CA ASN A 382 -11.74 42.73 5.40
C ASN A 382 -12.54 43.96 5.84
N THR A 383 -11.90 45.15 5.90
CA THR A 383 -12.50 46.39 6.32
C THR A 383 -13.56 46.91 5.35
N ASP A 384 -13.54 46.45 4.08
CA ASP A 384 -14.53 46.78 3.04
C ASP A 384 -15.79 45.88 3.08
N GLY A 385 -15.89 44.98 4.06
CA GLY A 385 -17.00 44.03 4.22
C GLY A 385 -16.83 42.74 3.38
N THR A 386 -15.76 42.60 2.60
CA THR A 386 -15.46 41.35 1.91
C THR A 386 -14.77 40.34 2.84
N LYS A 387 -14.72 39.09 2.44
CA LYS A 387 -14.00 38.06 3.17
C LYS A 387 -12.99 37.29 2.25
N THR A 388 -11.84 36.98 2.79
CA THR A 388 -10.79 36.22 2.11
C THR A 388 -10.59 34.89 2.82
N THR A 389 -10.50 33.81 2.05
CA THR A 389 -10.37 32.46 2.59
C THR A 389 -9.01 32.19 3.24
N TYR A 390 -8.98 31.33 4.27
CA TYR A 390 -7.74 30.76 4.80
C TYR A 390 -7.18 29.62 3.96
N GLY A 391 -7.94 29.08 3.00
CA GLY A 391 -7.56 27.92 2.21
C GLY A 391 -8.25 26.63 2.65
N GLY A 392 -7.75 25.48 2.22
CA GLY A 392 -8.23 24.16 2.62
C GLY A 392 -9.70 23.88 2.32
N GLY A 393 -10.31 24.59 1.35
CA GLY A 393 -11.72 24.46 0.99
C GLY A 393 -12.62 25.51 1.66
N GLY A 394 -12.15 26.27 2.67
CA GLY A 394 -12.93 27.33 3.34
C GLY A 394 -14.26 26.84 3.91
N MET A 395 -14.25 25.66 4.54
CA MET A 395 -15.45 24.91 4.95
C MET A 395 -16.09 25.46 6.23
N ASP A 396 -16.79 26.58 6.11
CA ASP A 396 -17.66 27.11 7.17
C ASP A 396 -18.99 26.32 7.25
N PRO A 397 -19.84 26.58 8.27
CA PRO A 397 -21.12 25.87 8.45
C PRO A 397 -22.09 25.99 7.27
N ASP A 398 -22.03 27.08 6.49
CA ASP A 398 -22.91 27.27 5.33
C ASP A 398 -22.46 26.40 4.15
N ARG A 399 -21.17 26.42 3.83
CA ARG A 399 -20.60 25.57 2.78
C ARG A 399 -20.74 24.08 3.13
N ALA A 400 -20.59 23.72 4.41
CA ALA A 400 -20.82 22.37 4.89
C ALA A 400 -22.29 21.93 4.69
N LEU A 401 -23.24 22.82 4.94
CA LEU A 401 -24.66 22.53 4.69
C LEU A 401 -24.97 22.38 3.19
N GLU A 402 -24.40 23.23 2.33
CA GLU A 402 -24.55 23.09 0.88
C GLU A 402 -24.07 21.73 0.39
N LEU A 403 -22.89 21.31 0.83
CA LEU A 403 -22.33 20.00 0.50
C LEU A 403 -23.17 18.85 1.06
N GLY A 404 -23.71 19.01 2.27
CA GLY A 404 -24.64 18.06 2.88
C GLY A 404 -25.96 17.91 2.09
N LYS A 405 -26.51 19.01 1.56
CA LYS A 405 -27.68 19.00 0.67
C LYS A 405 -27.39 18.24 -0.63
N GLU A 406 -26.21 18.48 -1.23
CA GLU A 406 -25.78 17.79 -2.44
C GLU A 406 -25.58 16.29 -2.19
N ALA A 407 -24.92 15.91 -1.09
CA ALA A 407 -24.75 14.50 -0.70
C ALA A 407 -26.10 13.79 -0.54
N LYS A 408 -27.05 14.43 0.15
CA LYS A 408 -28.43 13.91 0.29
C LYS A 408 -29.10 13.70 -1.07
N LYS A 409 -28.94 14.63 -2.02
CA LYS A 409 -29.50 14.51 -3.38
C LYS A 409 -29.06 13.22 -4.07
N TYR A 410 -27.83 12.77 -3.83
CA TYR A 410 -27.29 11.53 -4.39
C TYR A 410 -27.40 10.32 -3.45
N GLY A 411 -28.21 10.43 -2.39
CA GLY A 411 -28.48 9.30 -1.48
C GLY A 411 -27.34 8.91 -0.54
N MET A 412 -26.35 9.77 -0.37
CA MET A 412 -25.25 9.55 0.56
C MET A 412 -25.60 10.05 1.97
N SER A 413 -25.12 9.34 2.99
CA SER A 413 -25.21 9.79 4.38
C SER A 413 -24.16 10.86 4.68
N VAL A 414 -24.44 11.71 5.68
CA VAL A 414 -23.54 12.78 6.10
C VAL A 414 -22.93 12.47 7.46
N THR A 415 -21.61 12.59 7.54
CA THR A 415 -20.84 12.68 8.78
C THR A 415 -20.25 14.08 8.87
N LEU A 416 -20.48 14.78 9.96
CA LEU A 416 -19.84 16.08 10.21
C LEU A 416 -18.57 15.87 11.03
N ASP A 417 -17.53 16.62 10.71
CA ASP A 417 -16.30 16.72 11.49
C ASP A 417 -16.17 18.13 12.05
N LEU A 418 -16.54 18.31 13.30
CA LEU A 418 -16.50 19.60 13.97
C LEU A 418 -15.10 19.85 14.55
N PHE A 419 -14.33 20.69 13.90
CA PHE A 419 -12.95 20.99 14.30
C PHE A 419 -12.87 21.81 15.59
N PHE A 420 -13.91 22.62 15.88
CA PHE A 420 -13.90 23.62 16.94
C PHE A 420 -12.73 24.61 16.83
N SER A 421 -12.30 24.85 15.62
CA SER A 421 -11.23 25.76 15.23
C SER A 421 -11.62 26.48 13.94
N ASP A 422 -10.97 27.57 13.61
CA ASP A 422 -11.24 28.32 12.36
C ASP A 422 -10.45 27.76 11.17
N PHE A 423 -9.45 26.91 11.42
CA PHE A 423 -8.60 26.33 10.39
C PHE A 423 -8.12 24.94 10.81
N TRP A 424 -7.07 24.42 10.18
CA TRP A 424 -6.55 23.09 10.46
C TRP A 424 -6.30 22.87 11.96
N ALA A 425 -6.76 21.74 12.46
CA ALA A 425 -6.48 21.21 13.77
C ALA A 425 -6.03 19.75 13.64
N ASP A 426 -4.95 19.43 14.32
CA ASP A 426 -4.28 18.12 14.30
C ASP A 426 -3.61 17.84 15.66
N PRO A 427 -2.90 16.72 15.85
CA PRO A 427 -2.27 16.41 17.14
C PRO A 427 -1.20 17.41 17.59
N THR A 428 -0.72 18.28 16.70
CA THR A 428 0.31 19.28 17.01
C THR A 428 -0.27 20.66 17.28
N GLN A 429 -1.52 20.89 16.87
CA GLN A 429 -2.20 22.19 17.04
C GLN A 429 -3.72 22.06 17.18
N GLN A 430 -4.27 22.74 18.19
CA GLN A 430 -5.72 22.82 18.48
C GLN A 430 -6.03 24.25 18.89
N ILE A 431 -6.24 25.14 17.89
CA ILE A 431 -6.32 26.59 18.11
C ILE A 431 -7.77 26.98 18.38
N LEU A 432 -8.01 27.78 19.43
CA LEU A 432 -9.34 28.33 19.73
C LEU A 432 -9.84 29.20 18.58
N PRO A 433 -11.12 29.09 18.21
CA PRO A 433 -11.74 29.98 17.24
C PRO A 433 -11.62 31.44 17.65
N LYS A 434 -11.51 32.33 16.69
CA LYS A 434 -11.50 33.81 16.93
C LYS A 434 -12.60 34.25 17.85
N ALA A 435 -13.80 33.73 17.63
CA ALA A 435 -15.00 34.07 18.44
C ALA A 435 -14.86 33.71 19.92
N TRP A 436 -14.06 32.69 20.26
CA TRP A 436 -13.91 32.21 21.65
C TRP A 436 -12.62 32.67 22.32
N LYS A 437 -11.72 33.37 21.62
CA LYS A 437 -10.43 33.81 22.18
C LYS A 437 -10.60 34.70 23.42
N LYS A 438 -11.66 35.52 23.51
CA LYS A 438 -11.97 36.35 24.66
C LYS A 438 -12.29 35.52 25.90
N ASP A 439 -12.72 34.28 25.74
CA ASP A 439 -13.19 33.38 26.78
C ASP A 439 -12.11 32.31 27.14
N ALA A 440 -10.89 32.47 26.62
CA ALA A 440 -9.81 31.49 26.75
C ALA A 440 -9.49 31.04 28.18
N ASP A 441 -9.64 31.93 29.14
CA ASP A 441 -9.41 31.70 30.56
C ASP A 441 -10.70 31.32 31.34
N ASP A 442 -11.88 31.40 30.71
CA ASP A 442 -13.17 31.02 31.30
C ASP A 442 -13.61 29.64 30.81
N THR A 443 -13.22 28.62 31.52
CA THR A 443 -13.57 27.22 31.21
C THR A 443 -15.08 26.97 31.14
N GLU A 444 -15.88 27.64 31.96
CA GLU A 444 -17.34 27.49 31.96
C GLU A 444 -18.00 28.20 30.78
N GLN A 445 -17.44 29.32 30.33
CA GLN A 445 -17.90 29.97 29.10
C GLN A 445 -17.52 29.12 27.89
N LEU A 446 -16.27 28.65 27.77
CA LEU A 446 -15.88 27.73 26.70
C LEU A 446 -16.78 26.49 26.65
N ARG A 447 -17.14 25.92 27.80
CA ARG A 447 -18.08 24.79 27.86
C ARG A 447 -19.46 25.15 27.26
N ARG A 448 -19.95 26.37 27.47
CA ARG A 448 -21.18 26.86 26.84
C ARG A 448 -20.99 27.05 25.33
N ASP A 449 -19.86 27.60 24.91
CA ASP A 449 -19.55 27.84 23.50
C ASP A 449 -19.54 26.53 22.70
N TYR A 450 -18.95 25.48 23.26
CA TYR A 450 -18.98 24.11 22.67
C TYR A 450 -20.42 23.59 22.51
N TYR A 451 -21.27 23.81 23.52
CA TYR A 451 -22.68 23.40 23.45
C TYR A 451 -23.45 24.20 22.42
N ASP A 452 -23.37 25.51 22.47
CA ASP A 452 -24.20 26.42 21.66
C ASP A 452 -23.80 26.30 20.17
N TYR A 453 -22.49 26.27 19.84
CA TYR A 453 -22.00 26.05 18.48
C TYR A 453 -22.46 24.70 17.92
N THR A 454 -22.30 23.63 18.67
CA THR A 454 -22.74 22.30 18.23
C THR A 454 -24.25 22.26 18.01
N LYS A 455 -25.03 22.87 18.94
CA LYS A 455 -26.47 22.94 18.81
C LYS A 455 -26.91 23.75 17.59
N GLU A 456 -26.26 24.87 17.32
CA GLU A 456 -26.51 25.69 16.13
C GLU A 456 -26.32 24.90 14.85
N ILE A 457 -25.16 24.26 14.68
CA ILE A 457 -24.86 23.43 13.50
C ILE A 457 -25.93 22.35 13.31
N PHE A 458 -26.24 21.59 14.36
CA PHE A 458 -27.25 20.52 14.27
C PHE A 458 -28.66 21.05 13.99
N THR A 459 -29.04 22.21 14.54
CA THR A 459 -30.31 22.85 14.22
C THR A 459 -30.35 23.25 12.75
N LYS A 460 -29.30 23.88 12.24
CA LYS A 460 -29.17 24.30 10.83
C LYS A 460 -29.31 23.09 9.84
N PHE A 461 -28.67 21.97 10.12
CA PHE A 461 -28.79 20.76 9.30
C PHE A 461 -30.19 20.12 9.40
N LYS A 462 -30.76 20.09 10.60
CA LYS A 462 -32.11 19.58 10.86
C LYS A 462 -33.17 20.41 10.12
N ASP A 463 -33.13 21.73 10.24
CA ASP A 463 -34.07 22.64 9.60
C ASP A 463 -34.02 22.57 8.07
N ALA A 464 -32.81 22.32 7.53
CA ALA A 464 -32.61 22.05 6.12
C ALA A 464 -32.98 20.61 5.71
N ASN A 465 -33.47 19.78 6.64
CA ASN A 465 -33.80 18.38 6.41
C ASN A 465 -32.61 17.57 5.84
N VAL A 466 -31.39 17.84 6.30
CA VAL A 466 -30.18 17.08 5.99
C VAL A 466 -29.83 16.19 7.18
N PRO A 467 -30.09 14.88 7.11
CA PRO A 467 -29.85 13.99 8.24
C PRO A 467 -28.34 13.75 8.42
N VAL A 468 -27.84 14.08 9.61
CA VAL A 468 -26.46 13.77 10.05
C VAL A 468 -26.49 12.40 10.74
N THR A 469 -25.84 11.41 10.14
CA THR A 469 -25.83 10.04 10.68
C THR A 469 -24.73 9.81 11.72
N MET A 470 -23.67 10.61 11.63
CA MET A 470 -22.54 10.59 12.56
C MET A 470 -21.97 12.01 12.70
N VAL A 471 -21.41 12.31 13.84
CA VAL A 471 -20.60 13.50 14.07
C VAL A 471 -19.31 13.11 14.76
N GLN A 472 -18.21 13.67 14.29
CA GLN A 472 -16.92 13.65 14.94
C GLN A 472 -16.76 14.95 15.73
N LEU A 473 -16.47 14.83 17.03
CA LEU A 473 -16.25 15.97 17.92
C LEU A 473 -14.74 16.20 18.09
N GLY A 474 -14.23 17.18 17.36
CA GLY A 474 -12.82 17.52 17.27
C GLY A 474 -12.05 16.61 16.28
N ASN A 475 -11.07 17.18 15.59
CA ASN A 475 -10.20 16.46 14.66
C ASN A 475 -8.90 16.04 15.33
N GLU A 476 -8.56 14.74 15.26
CA GLU A 476 -7.31 14.15 15.75
C GLU A 476 -6.91 14.60 17.16
N ILE A 477 -7.82 14.47 18.11
CA ILE A 477 -7.76 15.05 19.46
C ILE A 477 -6.82 14.29 20.43
N THR A 478 -5.76 13.70 19.92
CA THR A 478 -4.82 12.89 20.73
C THR A 478 -4.20 13.67 21.88
N ASN A 479 -3.88 14.95 21.69
CA ASN A 479 -3.26 15.81 22.69
C ASN A 479 -4.23 16.82 23.31
N GLY A 480 -5.50 16.66 23.06
CA GLY A 480 -6.55 17.57 23.55
C GLY A 480 -7.39 18.18 22.45
N ILE A 481 -8.11 19.23 22.80
CA ILE A 481 -9.10 19.93 21.95
C ILE A 481 -8.97 21.43 22.21
N PRO A 482 -9.38 22.33 21.30
CA PRO A 482 -9.20 23.76 21.50
C PRO A 482 -9.64 24.26 22.88
N GLY A 483 -8.79 25.03 23.56
CA GLY A 483 -8.99 25.45 24.96
C GLY A 483 -8.61 24.42 26.03
N ALA A 484 -8.33 23.17 25.63
CA ALA A 484 -7.83 22.12 26.52
C ALA A 484 -6.80 21.25 25.79
N PHE A 485 -5.82 21.92 25.20
CA PHE A 485 -4.76 21.32 24.38
C PHE A 485 -3.38 21.54 25.00
N ASP A 486 -2.51 20.53 24.86
CA ASP A 486 -1.09 20.64 25.22
C ASP A 486 -0.33 19.62 24.38
N PHE A 487 0.55 20.09 23.53
CA PHE A 487 1.33 19.23 22.66
C PHE A 487 2.41 18.49 23.48
N ASP A 488 2.35 17.17 23.45
CA ASP A 488 3.36 16.29 24.03
C ASP A 488 3.72 15.20 23.02
N GLN A 489 5.00 15.14 22.66
CA GLN A 489 5.50 14.11 21.75
C GLN A 489 5.53 12.71 22.37
N SER A 490 5.42 12.57 23.69
CA SER A 490 5.32 11.30 24.37
C SER A 490 3.87 10.81 24.42
N TYR A 491 3.44 10.08 23.45
CA TYR A 491 2.08 9.56 23.32
C TYR A 491 1.60 8.67 24.48
N THR A 492 2.48 8.25 25.36
CA THR A 492 2.13 7.44 26.53
C THR A 492 1.49 8.23 27.65
N ASP A 493 1.76 9.54 27.74
CA ASP A 493 1.30 10.42 28.81
C ASP A 493 0.41 11.58 28.35
N ALA A 494 0.03 11.61 27.06
CA ALA A 494 -0.69 12.72 26.46
C ALA A 494 -1.95 13.18 27.25
N TRP A 495 -2.66 12.25 27.88
CA TRP A 495 -3.83 12.50 28.71
C TRP A 495 -3.55 12.30 30.22
N GLY A 496 -2.32 12.04 30.60
CA GLY A 496 -2.01 11.53 31.95
C GLY A 496 -1.51 12.52 32.97
N SER A 497 -0.53 13.39 32.74
CA SER A 497 0.11 13.93 33.93
C SER A 497 0.82 15.26 33.87
N LYS A 498 1.39 15.75 32.82
CA LYS A 498 2.23 16.96 32.84
C LYS A 498 1.80 18.04 31.84
N SER A 499 0.52 18.35 31.85
CA SER A 499 -0.02 19.41 30.98
C SER A 499 0.22 20.81 31.58
N LYS A 500 0.54 21.77 30.72
CA LYS A 500 0.52 23.20 31.03
C LYS A 500 -0.91 23.70 31.30
N VAL A 501 -1.90 23.05 30.66
CA VAL A 501 -3.32 23.33 30.88
C VAL A 501 -3.80 22.63 32.14
N LYS A 502 -4.27 23.39 33.13
CA LYS A 502 -4.75 22.86 34.39
C LYS A 502 -5.86 21.81 34.16
N ASN A 503 -5.65 20.61 34.71
CA ASN A 503 -6.60 19.49 34.57
C ASN A 503 -7.05 19.21 33.11
N ARG A 504 -6.16 19.34 32.14
CA ARG A 504 -6.46 19.14 30.70
C ARG A 504 -7.37 17.97 30.40
N PRO A 505 -7.14 16.72 30.88
CA PRO A 505 -8.01 15.59 30.55
C PRO A 505 -9.45 15.81 31.00
N ARG A 506 -9.65 16.35 32.20
CA ARG A 506 -10.97 16.68 32.74
C ARG A 506 -11.65 17.80 31.92
N THR A 507 -10.90 18.84 31.60
CA THR A 507 -11.41 20.00 30.86
C THR A 507 -11.80 19.60 29.42
N ALA A 508 -10.93 18.86 28.72
CA ALA A 508 -11.25 18.34 27.40
C ALA A 508 -12.50 17.44 27.40
N CYS A 509 -12.58 16.51 28.37
CA CYS A 509 -13.75 15.64 28.49
C CYS A 509 -15.03 16.42 28.82
N MET A 510 -14.94 17.51 29.57
CA MET A 510 -16.07 18.39 29.87
C MET A 510 -16.57 19.10 28.60
N PHE A 511 -15.68 19.60 27.76
CA PHE A 511 -16.04 20.22 26.48
C PHE A 511 -16.66 19.20 25.52
N LEU A 512 -16.07 18.01 25.40
CA LEU A 512 -16.63 16.92 24.60
C LEU A 512 -18.05 16.54 25.07
N ASN A 513 -18.25 16.38 26.38
CA ASN A 513 -19.59 16.10 26.94
C ASN A 513 -20.60 17.23 26.69
N SER A 514 -20.15 18.47 26.69
CA SER A 514 -21.00 19.63 26.38
C SER A 514 -21.47 19.59 24.93
N ALA A 515 -20.56 19.37 23.98
CA ALA A 515 -20.87 19.16 22.57
C ALA A 515 -21.78 17.94 22.35
N ALA A 516 -21.44 16.81 22.99
CA ALA A 516 -22.24 15.59 22.91
C ALA A 516 -23.69 15.81 23.39
N SER A 517 -23.85 16.51 24.50
CA SER A 517 -25.16 16.86 25.04
C SER A 517 -26.01 17.69 24.05
N ALA A 518 -25.39 18.61 23.31
CA ALA A 518 -26.06 19.37 22.26
C ALA A 518 -26.52 18.44 21.10
N VAL A 519 -25.68 17.54 20.67
CA VAL A 519 -26.02 16.52 19.65
C VAL A 519 -27.22 15.68 20.11
N ARG A 520 -27.16 15.12 21.32
CA ARG A 520 -28.25 14.27 21.87
C ARG A 520 -29.56 15.04 22.01
N LYS A 521 -29.50 16.36 22.27
CA LYS A 521 -30.66 17.22 22.36
C LYS A 521 -31.35 17.44 21.01
N VAL A 522 -30.58 17.66 19.94
CA VAL A 522 -31.14 18.03 18.62
C VAL A 522 -31.39 16.82 17.75
N SER A 523 -30.47 15.84 17.78
CA SER A 523 -30.46 14.63 16.93
C SER A 523 -30.00 13.40 17.73
N PRO A 524 -30.88 12.82 18.58
CA PRO A 524 -30.51 11.76 19.51
C PRO A 524 -30.05 10.45 18.83
N ASP A 525 -30.41 10.23 17.57
CA ASP A 525 -30.04 9.05 16.79
C ASP A 525 -28.68 9.19 16.09
N THR A 526 -28.11 10.40 16.05
CA THR A 526 -26.76 10.65 15.48
C THR A 526 -25.70 9.95 16.32
N LYS A 527 -24.85 9.18 15.70
CA LYS A 527 -23.68 8.60 16.37
C LYS A 527 -22.62 9.66 16.63
N ILE A 528 -22.03 9.62 17.82
CA ILE A 528 -20.93 10.51 18.21
C ILE A 528 -19.64 9.73 18.11
N ALA A 529 -18.69 10.25 17.34
CA ALA A 529 -17.36 9.69 17.15
C ALA A 529 -16.27 10.60 17.75
N LEU A 530 -15.25 10.00 18.29
CA LEU A 530 -14.00 10.66 18.70
C LEU A 530 -12.84 10.07 17.95
N GLN A 531 -12.00 10.90 17.32
CA GLN A 531 -10.94 10.48 16.41
C GLN A 531 -9.56 10.73 17.03
N LEU A 532 -8.68 9.72 16.86
CA LEU A 532 -7.26 9.81 17.17
C LEU A 532 -6.47 9.45 15.91
N GLU A 533 -5.29 10.06 15.74
CA GLU A 533 -4.39 9.74 14.63
C GLU A 533 -3.48 8.55 14.94
N THR A 534 -2.86 7.98 13.90
CA THR A 534 -1.82 6.95 13.99
C THR A 534 -2.16 5.81 14.94
N PRO A 535 -2.87 4.78 14.48
CA PRO A 535 -3.33 3.70 15.33
C PRO A 535 -2.17 3.07 16.11
N ASN A 536 -2.25 3.18 17.42
CA ASN A 536 -1.33 2.61 18.41
C ASN A 536 -2.13 2.26 19.66
N ARG A 537 -2.15 0.98 20.03
CA ARG A 537 -2.98 0.48 21.11
C ARG A 537 -2.74 1.18 22.46
N ASN A 538 -1.48 1.43 22.81
CA ASN A 538 -1.14 2.03 24.11
C ASN A 538 -1.57 3.48 24.18
N LYS A 539 -1.27 4.26 23.14
CA LYS A 539 -1.73 5.66 22.97
C LYS A 539 -3.25 5.75 23.09
N TYR A 540 -3.96 4.96 22.28
CA TYR A 540 -5.44 4.95 22.26
C TYR A 540 -6.00 4.55 23.63
N LYS A 541 -5.41 3.54 24.27
CA LYS A 541 -5.86 3.11 25.59
C LYS A 541 -5.74 4.22 26.63
N THR A 542 -4.63 4.97 26.65
CA THR A 542 -4.41 6.08 27.59
C THR A 542 -5.48 7.15 27.45
N VAL A 543 -5.82 7.53 26.21
CA VAL A 543 -6.86 8.53 25.94
C VAL A 543 -8.24 7.99 26.29
N MET A 544 -8.56 6.76 25.90
CA MET A 544 -9.87 6.14 26.19
C MET A 544 -10.07 5.88 27.68
N ASP A 545 -9.02 5.56 28.45
CA ASP A 545 -9.11 5.45 29.93
C ASP A 545 -9.53 6.79 30.56
N ALA A 546 -9.04 7.92 30.02
CA ALA A 546 -9.45 9.24 30.47
C ALA A 546 -10.92 9.53 30.11
N TRP A 547 -11.35 9.18 28.87
CA TRP A 547 -12.74 9.34 28.45
C TRP A 547 -13.69 8.50 29.33
N GLU A 548 -13.36 7.26 29.66
CA GLU A 548 -14.14 6.43 30.59
C GLU A 548 -14.17 7.04 32.00
N LYS A 549 -13.01 7.48 32.50
CA LYS A 549 -12.91 8.11 33.84
C LYS A 549 -13.80 9.33 34.01
N TYR A 550 -13.95 10.14 32.95
CA TYR A 550 -14.74 11.37 32.95
C TYR A 550 -16.09 11.21 32.24
N HIS A 551 -16.50 9.97 31.98
CA HIS A 551 -17.79 9.59 31.42
C HIS A 551 -18.15 10.34 30.13
N VAL A 552 -17.23 10.35 29.15
CA VAL A 552 -17.48 10.99 27.85
C VAL A 552 -18.54 10.20 27.08
N ASP A 553 -19.58 10.92 26.63
CA ASP A 553 -20.66 10.35 25.82
C ASP A 553 -20.24 10.26 24.36
N TYR A 554 -19.83 9.07 23.93
CA TYR A 554 -19.54 8.75 22.53
C TYR A 554 -19.89 7.32 22.19
N ASP A 555 -20.13 7.03 20.90
CA ASP A 555 -20.54 5.73 20.39
C ASP A 555 -19.41 5.03 19.63
N VAL A 556 -18.55 5.80 18.96
CA VAL A 556 -17.61 5.33 17.94
C VAL A 556 -16.21 5.83 18.23
N LEU A 557 -15.24 4.93 18.19
CA LEU A 557 -13.82 5.29 18.13
C LEU A 557 -13.42 5.48 16.66
N GLY A 558 -12.94 6.65 16.31
CA GLY A 558 -12.39 7.01 15.02
C GLY A 558 -10.87 6.90 14.99
N SER A 559 -10.31 6.59 13.84
CA SER A 559 -8.86 6.52 13.63
C SER A 559 -8.46 7.08 12.28
N SER A 560 -7.39 7.90 12.23
CA SER A 560 -6.68 8.16 10.98
C SER A 560 -5.69 7.03 10.75
N TYR A 561 -5.83 6.32 9.63
CA TYR A 561 -4.97 5.20 9.25
C TYR A 561 -4.34 5.45 7.88
N TYR A 562 -3.10 5.85 7.88
CA TYR A 562 -2.33 6.11 6.67
C TYR A 562 -1.19 5.12 6.50
N PRO A 563 -1.36 4.04 5.74
CA PRO A 563 -0.35 2.97 5.62
C PRO A 563 0.97 3.44 5.01
N PHE A 564 1.01 4.52 4.24
CA PHE A 564 2.25 5.08 3.73
C PHE A 564 3.14 5.71 4.81
N TRP A 565 2.61 6.02 6.00
CA TRP A 565 3.35 6.41 7.19
C TRP A 565 3.55 5.25 8.19
N ALA A 566 3.32 4.00 7.77
CA ALA A 566 3.56 2.86 8.64
C ALA A 566 5.00 2.84 9.17
N GLY A 567 5.16 2.57 10.46
CA GLY A 567 6.44 2.63 11.11
C GLY A 567 6.50 1.91 12.46
N ARG A 568 7.52 2.22 13.25
CA ARG A 568 7.66 1.66 14.61
C ARG A 568 6.54 2.13 15.55
N ASN A 569 6.02 3.33 15.32
CA ASN A 569 5.07 4.00 16.22
C ASN A 569 3.60 3.76 15.84
N GLY A 570 3.29 3.08 14.74
CA GLY A 570 1.92 2.79 14.34
C GLY A 570 1.71 2.70 12.82
N ASN A 571 0.46 2.83 12.40
CA ASN A 571 0.00 2.79 11.01
C ASN A 571 0.25 1.46 10.26
N LYS A 572 0.55 0.36 10.98
CA LYS A 572 0.55 -0.97 10.38
C LYS A 572 -0.87 -1.56 10.43
N LEU A 573 -1.14 -2.49 9.54
CA LEU A 573 -2.42 -3.21 9.52
C LEU A 573 -2.69 -3.96 10.84
N SER A 574 -1.64 -4.44 11.52
CA SER A 574 -1.74 -5.02 12.88
C SER A 574 -2.21 -4.01 13.91
N ASP A 575 -1.67 -2.78 13.86
CA ASP A 575 -2.00 -1.70 14.80
C ASP A 575 -3.46 -1.28 14.62
N LEU A 576 -3.93 -1.16 13.36
CA LEU A 576 -5.35 -0.93 13.05
C LEU A 576 -6.25 -2.00 13.66
N LYS A 577 -5.88 -3.27 13.52
CA LYS A 577 -6.62 -4.40 14.12
C LYS A 577 -6.63 -4.33 15.64
N ASP A 578 -5.53 -3.93 16.25
CA ASP A 578 -5.40 -3.84 17.71
C ASP A 578 -6.25 -2.71 18.28
N VAL A 579 -6.32 -1.54 17.62
CA VAL A 579 -7.19 -0.45 18.06
C VAL A 579 -8.68 -0.76 17.80
N GLN A 580 -9.03 -1.48 16.74
CA GLN A 580 -10.39 -1.97 16.54
C GLN A 580 -10.82 -2.95 17.64
N ASN A 581 -9.92 -3.82 18.08
CA ASN A 581 -10.17 -4.72 19.21
C ASN A 581 -10.27 -3.94 20.53
N LEU A 582 -9.45 -2.90 20.71
CA LEU A 582 -9.53 -2.02 21.85
C LEU A 582 -10.90 -1.33 21.94
N ALA A 583 -11.38 -0.72 20.83
CA ALA A 583 -12.74 -0.14 20.78
C ALA A 583 -13.80 -1.16 21.23
N LYS A 584 -13.70 -2.41 20.80
CA LYS A 584 -14.61 -3.49 21.20
C LYS A 584 -14.52 -3.82 22.68
N GLU A 585 -13.35 -3.76 23.31
CA GLU A 585 -13.17 -3.96 24.74
C GLU A 585 -13.92 -2.89 25.55
N TYR A 586 -13.94 -1.65 25.05
CA TYR A 586 -14.70 -0.52 25.63
C TYR A 586 -16.18 -0.48 25.19
N GLY A 587 -16.65 -1.49 24.45
CA GLY A 587 -18.03 -1.56 23.96
C GLY A 587 -18.35 -0.58 22.84
N LYS A 588 -17.35 0.01 22.20
CA LYS A 588 -17.51 1.01 21.16
C LYS A 588 -17.46 0.41 19.75
N GLU A 589 -18.14 1.04 18.82
CA GLU A 589 -17.96 0.82 17.38
C GLU A 589 -16.63 1.46 16.92
N PHE A 590 -16.17 1.09 15.73
CA PHE A 590 -14.91 1.54 15.18
C PHE A 590 -15.03 1.94 13.72
N VAL A 591 -14.44 3.04 13.34
CA VAL A 591 -14.40 3.54 11.96
C VAL A 591 -13.01 4.11 11.65
N VAL A 592 -12.55 3.91 10.43
CA VAL A 592 -11.40 4.66 9.91
C VAL A 592 -11.94 5.98 9.37
N MET A 593 -11.62 7.09 10.05
CA MET A 593 -12.08 8.42 9.67
C MET A 593 -11.28 9.01 8.52
N GLU A 594 -10.02 8.59 8.40
CA GLU A 594 -9.14 9.06 7.35
C GLU A 594 -8.22 7.95 6.88
N THR A 595 -8.12 7.80 5.58
CA THR A 595 -7.13 6.95 4.90
C THR A 595 -6.93 7.44 3.48
N SER A 596 -5.77 7.16 2.89
CA SER A 596 -5.52 7.28 1.46
C SER A 596 -4.32 6.44 1.05
N TRP A 597 -4.07 6.35 -0.25
CA TRP A 597 -2.89 5.72 -0.81
C TRP A 597 -2.52 6.41 -2.12
N LEU A 598 -1.21 6.47 -2.40
CA LEU A 598 -0.67 7.13 -3.58
C LEU A 598 -1.23 6.53 -4.88
N SER A 599 -1.88 7.36 -5.66
CA SER A 599 -2.27 7.08 -7.05
C SER A 599 -1.09 7.23 -8.01
N SER A 600 -0.15 8.12 -7.66
CA SER A 600 1.02 8.47 -8.44
C SER A 600 2.17 8.90 -7.52
N SER A 601 3.39 8.91 -8.03
CA SER A 601 4.53 9.59 -7.38
C SER A 601 4.68 11.03 -7.86
N GLU A 602 3.77 11.47 -8.71
CA GLU A 602 3.84 12.74 -9.39
C GLU A 602 3.37 13.89 -8.50
N ASP A 603 3.92 15.07 -8.76
CA ASP A 603 3.48 16.37 -8.28
C ASP A 603 3.03 17.15 -9.53
N SER A 604 1.73 17.31 -9.70
CA SER A 604 1.18 17.90 -10.92
C SER A 604 0.80 19.37 -10.77
N ASP A 605 0.82 19.91 -9.56
CA ASP A 605 0.42 21.31 -9.35
C ASP A 605 1.58 22.26 -9.01
N GLY A 606 2.78 21.72 -8.95
CA GLY A 606 4.00 22.47 -8.64
C GLY A 606 4.20 22.70 -7.15
N THR A 607 3.40 22.04 -6.32
CA THR A 607 3.45 22.09 -4.86
C THR A 607 4.01 20.78 -4.35
N ASN A 608 5.03 20.81 -3.51
CA ASN A 608 5.60 19.56 -3.00
C ASN A 608 4.56 18.69 -2.30
N ASN A 609 4.38 17.48 -2.80
CA ASN A 609 3.51 16.49 -2.18
C ASN A 609 3.97 16.13 -0.76
N GLN A 610 3.04 16.00 0.17
CA GLN A 610 3.31 15.54 1.55
C GLN A 610 3.97 14.16 1.58
N VAL A 611 3.62 13.31 0.63
CA VAL A 611 4.16 11.95 0.52
C VAL A 611 4.56 11.66 -0.92
N GLY A 612 5.85 11.76 -1.22
CA GLY A 612 6.39 11.34 -2.52
C GLY A 612 6.74 9.85 -2.57
N LYS A 613 7.03 9.22 -1.39
CA LYS A 613 7.41 7.80 -1.31
C LYS A 613 6.80 7.14 -0.06
N PRO A 614 6.09 6.01 -0.23
CA PRO A 614 5.51 5.30 0.89
C PRO A 614 6.57 4.61 1.76
N SER A 615 6.21 4.33 3.01
CA SER A 615 7.03 3.60 3.96
C SER A 615 7.41 2.20 3.46
N SER A 616 8.64 1.76 3.76
CA SER A 616 9.13 0.40 3.50
C SER A 616 8.46 -0.70 4.36
N TYR A 617 7.65 -0.32 5.36
CA TYR A 617 6.88 -1.26 6.20
C TYR A 617 5.65 -1.84 5.48
N VAL A 618 5.30 -1.32 4.29
CA VAL A 618 4.18 -1.79 3.47
C VAL A 618 4.63 -2.06 2.05
N ASN A 619 3.95 -3.01 1.37
CA ASN A 619 4.33 -3.47 0.04
C ASN A 619 3.26 -3.19 -1.02
N TYR A 620 2.44 -2.16 -0.82
CA TYR A 620 1.51 -1.74 -1.87
C TYR A 620 2.26 -0.94 -2.93
N LYS A 621 1.94 -1.18 -4.20
CA LYS A 621 2.49 -0.37 -5.29
C LYS A 621 1.91 1.03 -5.26
N VAL A 622 2.66 2.02 -5.72
CA VAL A 622 2.11 3.32 -6.09
C VAL A 622 1.25 3.11 -7.34
N GLY A 623 0.07 3.70 -7.36
CA GLY A 623 -0.87 3.57 -8.47
C GLY A 623 -2.24 3.02 -8.07
N PRO A 624 -3.23 3.01 -9.00
CA PRO A 624 -4.60 2.59 -8.74
C PRO A 624 -4.75 1.17 -8.17
N GLN A 625 -3.89 0.22 -8.57
CA GLN A 625 -3.93 -1.13 -7.97
C GLN A 625 -3.48 -1.11 -6.51
N GLY A 626 -2.49 -0.29 -6.15
CA GLY A 626 -2.06 -0.15 -4.76
C GLY A 626 -3.13 0.49 -3.88
N GLN A 627 -3.91 1.45 -4.41
CA GLN A 627 -5.10 1.99 -3.73
C GLN A 627 -6.10 0.88 -3.43
N VAL A 628 -6.40 0.01 -4.42
CA VAL A 628 -7.30 -1.14 -4.25
C VAL A 628 -6.75 -2.14 -3.23
N ASP A 629 -5.45 -2.43 -3.26
CA ASP A 629 -4.83 -3.41 -2.36
C ASP A 629 -4.81 -2.91 -0.91
N SER A 630 -4.46 -1.64 -0.69
CA SER A 630 -4.50 -0.98 0.62
C SER A 630 -5.90 -0.96 1.21
N LEU A 631 -6.90 -0.50 0.44
CA LEU A 631 -8.30 -0.53 0.84
C LEU A 631 -8.79 -1.94 1.11
N THR A 632 -8.38 -2.92 0.28
CA THR A 632 -8.76 -4.34 0.46
C THR A 632 -8.31 -4.87 1.81
N ASP A 633 -7.07 -4.64 2.20
CA ASP A 633 -6.54 -5.16 3.46
C ASP A 633 -7.14 -4.42 4.66
N MET A 634 -7.35 -3.12 4.58
CA MET A 634 -8.06 -2.35 5.59
C MET A 634 -9.50 -2.86 5.79
N TYR A 635 -10.29 -3.01 4.71
CA TYR A 635 -11.67 -3.50 4.82
C TYR A 635 -11.77 -4.96 5.26
N LYS A 636 -10.75 -5.80 5.04
CA LYS A 636 -10.67 -7.14 5.64
C LYS A 636 -10.59 -7.06 7.16
N VAL A 637 -9.79 -6.13 7.71
CA VAL A 637 -9.71 -5.90 9.16
C VAL A 637 -11.05 -5.41 9.69
N LEU A 638 -11.61 -4.35 9.09
CA LEU A 638 -12.88 -3.76 9.51
C LEU A 638 -14.04 -4.76 9.41
N GLY A 639 -14.07 -5.54 8.32
CA GLY A 639 -15.09 -6.55 8.06
C GLY A 639 -15.01 -7.79 8.95
N ALA A 640 -13.86 -8.06 9.57
CA ALA A 640 -13.66 -9.23 10.42
C ALA A 640 -14.40 -9.15 11.77
N SER A 641 -14.74 -7.95 12.26
CA SER A 641 -15.44 -7.74 13.53
C SER A 641 -16.73 -6.93 13.36
N TYR A 642 -17.71 -7.24 14.20
CA TYR A 642 -19.03 -6.60 14.16
C TYR A 642 -18.99 -5.10 14.47
N ASN A 643 -17.97 -4.64 15.18
CA ASN A 643 -17.82 -3.24 15.57
C ASN A 643 -17.15 -2.37 14.50
N GLY A 644 -16.59 -2.95 13.43
CA GLY A 644 -16.03 -2.17 12.32
C GLY A 644 -17.15 -1.64 11.41
N LEU A 645 -17.28 -0.31 11.35
CA LEU A 645 -18.32 0.37 10.57
C LEU A 645 -17.94 0.59 9.12
N GLY A 646 -16.64 0.78 8.82
CA GLY A 646 -16.13 1.11 7.49
C GLY A 646 -15.07 2.20 7.55
N ALA A 647 -14.91 2.94 6.46
CA ALA A 647 -13.85 3.94 6.35
C ALA A 647 -14.27 5.13 5.48
N TYR A 648 -13.57 6.26 5.68
CA TYR A 648 -13.58 7.44 4.82
C TYR A 648 -12.23 7.59 4.16
N TYR A 649 -12.22 7.71 2.83
CA TYR A 649 -11.03 8.07 2.04
C TYR A 649 -10.88 9.59 2.10
N TRP A 650 -9.74 10.06 2.58
CA TRP A 650 -9.50 11.48 2.75
C TRP A 650 -9.11 12.11 1.43
N GLU A 651 -9.88 13.12 1.01
CA GLU A 651 -9.68 13.96 -0.16
C GLU A 651 -9.41 13.20 -1.48
N PRO A 652 -10.33 12.32 -1.92
CA PRO A 652 -10.15 11.53 -3.14
C PRO A 652 -10.13 12.37 -4.42
N ALA A 653 -10.51 13.64 -4.33
CA ALA A 653 -10.70 14.52 -5.48
C ALA A 653 -10.00 15.88 -5.31
N TRP A 654 -9.03 16.00 -4.41
CA TRP A 654 -8.26 17.23 -4.25
C TRP A 654 -7.16 17.31 -5.31
N ILE A 655 -7.59 17.51 -6.55
CA ILE A 655 -6.77 17.58 -7.75
C ILE A 655 -6.32 19.01 -8.02
N PRO A 656 -5.29 19.22 -8.88
CA PRO A 656 -4.87 20.56 -9.30
C PRO A 656 -5.98 21.34 -9.96
N THR A 657 -6.02 22.65 -9.74
CA THR A 657 -6.88 23.54 -10.53
C THR A 657 -6.28 23.78 -11.91
N VAL A 658 -4.96 23.90 -11.98
CA VAL A 658 -4.21 23.99 -13.23
C VAL A 658 -3.07 22.96 -13.14
N PRO A 659 -3.17 21.83 -13.86
CA PRO A 659 -2.12 20.81 -13.87
C PRO A 659 -0.80 21.33 -14.42
N GLY A 660 0.32 20.83 -13.88
CA GLY A 660 1.67 21.10 -14.37
C GLY A 660 2.54 21.84 -13.38
N GLN A 661 3.78 21.36 -13.19
CA GLN A 661 4.75 21.91 -12.24
C GLN A 661 5.07 23.39 -12.44
N HIS A 662 4.90 23.92 -13.66
CA HIS A 662 5.12 25.32 -13.97
C HIS A 662 3.94 26.22 -13.60
N ASN A 663 2.85 25.64 -13.14
CA ASN A 663 1.63 26.36 -12.83
C ASN A 663 1.51 26.70 -11.33
N TRP A 664 2.61 26.62 -10.56
CA TRP A 664 2.61 26.94 -9.14
C TRP A 664 2.05 28.34 -8.84
N ASP A 665 2.57 29.37 -9.52
CA ASP A 665 2.10 30.75 -9.31
C ASP A 665 0.62 30.92 -9.67
N LYS A 666 0.15 30.24 -10.73
CA LYS A 666 -1.25 30.25 -11.13
C LYS A 666 -2.12 29.52 -10.14
N ASN A 667 -1.71 28.35 -9.68
CA ASN A 667 -2.40 27.61 -8.63
C ASN A 667 -2.50 28.41 -7.33
N LYS A 668 -1.42 29.11 -6.95
CA LYS A 668 -1.39 30.01 -5.81
C LYS A 668 -2.37 31.18 -5.95
N GLU A 669 -2.39 31.85 -7.10
CA GLU A 669 -3.35 32.92 -7.41
C GLU A 669 -4.80 32.44 -7.25
N ILE A 670 -5.12 31.27 -7.80
CA ILE A 670 -6.46 30.66 -7.72
C ILE A 670 -6.79 30.26 -6.28
N SER A 671 -5.81 29.71 -5.54
CA SER A 671 -5.97 29.36 -4.15
C SER A 671 -6.25 30.56 -3.24
N GLU A 672 -5.56 31.68 -3.43
CA GLU A 672 -5.81 32.93 -2.71
C GLU A 672 -7.25 33.42 -2.92
N LYS A 673 -7.81 33.19 -4.11
CA LYS A 673 -9.16 33.62 -4.46
C LYS A 673 -10.26 32.68 -3.97
N TYR A 674 -10.09 31.37 -4.15
CA TYR A 674 -11.14 30.38 -3.94
C TYR A 674 -10.89 29.44 -2.74
N GLY A 675 -9.65 29.38 -2.23
CA GLY A 675 -9.27 28.52 -1.11
C GLY A 675 -9.13 27.05 -1.41
N ASN A 676 -8.85 26.69 -2.67
CA ASN A 676 -8.66 25.30 -3.09
C ASN A 676 -7.28 24.71 -2.72
N GLY A 677 -6.28 25.54 -2.37
CA GLY A 677 -4.99 25.09 -1.87
C GLY A 677 -4.99 24.77 -0.38
N TRP A 678 -3.84 24.29 0.10
CA TRP A 678 -3.66 23.91 1.50
C TRP A 678 -3.85 25.10 2.45
N ALA A 679 -3.25 26.23 2.15
CA ALA A 679 -3.41 27.49 2.86
C ALA A 679 -3.30 28.68 1.91
N ALA A 680 -4.01 29.77 2.21
CA ALA A 680 -3.89 31.04 1.53
C ALA A 680 -3.17 32.07 2.44
N ARG A 681 -2.68 33.17 1.89
CA ARG A 681 -2.00 34.24 2.65
C ARG A 681 -2.86 34.81 3.78
N ALA A 682 -4.18 34.78 3.63
CA ALA A 682 -5.11 35.27 4.66
C ALA A 682 -5.00 34.47 5.98
N ALA A 683 -4.42 33.26 5.97
CA ALA A 683 -4.18 32.47 7.18
C ALA A 683 -2.92 32.92 7.95
N GLU A 684 -2.13 33.87 7.41
CA GLU A 684 -0.93 34.39 8.09
C GLU A 684 -1.28 34.94 9.47
N GLY A 685 -0.49 34.54 10.48
CA GLY A 685 -0.69 34.92 11.87
C GLY A 685 -1.84 34.19 12.58
N TYR A 686 -2.63 33.40 11.90
CA TYR A 686 -3.64 32.55 12.50
C TYR A 686 -3.05 31.22 13.02
N SER A 687 -2.18 30.58 12.23
CA SER A 687 -1.46 29.38 12.61
C SER A 687 0.03 29.67 12.77
N PRO A 688 0.70 29.19 13.85
CA PRO A 688 2.14 29.29 13.99
C PRO A 688 2.92 28.58 12.87
N ASP A 689 2.28 27.58 12.23
CA ASP A 689 2.89 26.80 11.16
C ASP A 689 2.71 27.45 9.77
N PHE A 690 2.06 28.60 9.68
CA PHE A 690 1.86 29.31 8.42
C PHE A 690 3.17 29.53 7.67
N LYS A 691 4.26 29.91 8.35
CA LYS A 691 5.59 30.08 7.72
C LYS A 691 6.08 28.78 7.12
N MET A 692 5.94 27.65 7.81
CA MET A 692 6.35 26.34 7.31
C MET A 692 5.57 25.95 6.04
N PHE A 693 4.28 26.21 6.01
CA PHE A 693 3.45 25.85 4.86
C PHE A 693 3.51 26.86 3.72
N TYR A 694 3.72 28.14 3.99
CA TYR A 694 3.63 29.18 2.99
C TYR A 694 4.97 29.79 2.55
N GLU A 695 5.91 30.04 3.47
CA GLU A 695 7.17 30.72 3.18
C GLU A 695 8.34 29.75 2.95
N GLU A 696 8.40 28.65 3.73
CA GLU A 696 9.53 27.74 3.71
C GLU A 696 9.36 26.54 2.77
N LYS A 697 8.10 26.21 2.42
CA LYS A 697 7.79 25.14 1.49
C LYS A 697 6.74 25.58 0.47
N PRO A 698 6.91 25.31 -0.83
CA PRO A 698 5.93 25.65 -1.84
C PRO A 698 4.74 24.68 -1.81
N THR A 699 4.11 24.48 -0.62
CA THR A 699 3.03 23.53 -0.42
C THR A 699 1.67 24.21 -0.21
N ALA A 700 1.64 25.51 0.04
CA ALA A 700 0.43 26.19 0.46
C ALA A 700 -0.51 26.58 -0.70
N GLY A 701 0.03 26.90 -1.86
CA GLY A 701 -0.74 27.46 -2.99
C GLY A 701 -1.47 26.41 -3.82
N ALA A 702 -1.32 25.13 -3.52
CA ALA A 702 -2.00 24.02 -4.19
C ALA A 702 -2.24 22.87 -3.22
N SER A 703 -2.62 21.67 -3.69
CA SER A 703 -3.19 20.69 -2.77
C SER A 703 -2.18 19.99 -1.87
N ALA A 704 -0.94 19.83 -2.27
CA ALA A 704 0.06 18.98 -1.61
C ALA A 704 -0.42 17.50 -1.40
N TRP A 705 -1.58 17.14 -1.95
CA TRP A 705 -2.25 15.85 -1.82
C TRP A 705 -2.80 15.30 -3.14
N ASP A 706 -2.51 15.98 -4.25
CA ASP A 706 -3.02 15.67 -5.57
C ASP A 706 -2.68 14.25 -6.04
N ASN A 707 -1.54 13.72 -5.59
CA ASN A 707 -1.08 12.36 -5.88
C ASN A 707 -1.79 11.25 -5.10
N MET A 708 -2.82 11.56 -4.32
CA MET A 708 -3.60 10.58 -3.51
C MET A 708 -5.01 10.37 -4.06
N GLY A 709 -5.41 11.13 -5.08
CA GLY A 709 -6.76 11.13 -5.63
C GLY A 709 -7.24 9.75 -6.12
N LEU A 710 -8.56 9.61 -6.19
CA LEU A 710 -9.27 8.57 -6.97
C LEU A 710 -9.72 9.10 -8.33
N PHE A 711 -9.32 10.33 -8.62
CA PHE A 711 -9.39 11.01 -9.91
C PHE A 711 -7.98 11.37 -10.32
N ASP A 712 -7.73 11.39 -11.63
CA ASP A 712 -6.47 11.88 -12.14
C ASP A 712 -6.38 13.42 -12.05
N PHE A 713 -5.24 13.97 -12.40
CA PHE A 713 -4.98 15.40 -12.30
C PHE A 713 -5.88 16.27 -13.19
N ASN A 714 -6.62 15.67 -14.11
CA ASN A 714 -7.55 16.34 -15.03
C ASN A 714 -9.02 16.12 -14.65
N GLY A 715 -9.27 15.44 -13.54
CA GLY A 715 -10.61 15.17 -13.04
C GLY A 715 -11.28 13.91 -13.61
N TYR A 716 -10.57 13.06 -14.37
CA TYR A 716 -11.12 11.79 -14.84
C TYR A 716 -11.02 10.75 -13.72
N MET A 717 -12.14 10.03 -13.48
CA MET A 717 -12.14 9.00 -12.48
C MET A 717 -11.19 7.85 -12.80
N MET A 718 -10.44 7.39 -11.81
CA MET A 718 -9.59 6.22 -11.94
C MET A 718 -10.35 4.93 -11.61
N GLN A 719 -9.90 3.80 -12.19
CA GLN A 719 -10.53 2.48 -11.97
C GLN A 719 -10.51 2.02 -10.52
N SER A 720 -9.64 2.58 -9.67
CA SER A 720 -9.62 2.31 -8.22
C SER A 720 -10.91 2.74 -7.52
N LEU A 721 -11.66 3.73 -8.04
CA LEU A 721 -12.94 4.13 -7.49
C LEU A 721 -13.99 3.01 -7.55
N ASN A 722 -13.91 2.11 -8.52
CA ASN A 722 -14.79 0.93 -8.63
C ASN A 722 -14.69 -0.02 -7.42
N PHE A 723 -13.64 0.12 -6.58
CA PHE A 723 -13.50 -0.63 -5.33
C PHE A 723 -14.77 -0.59 -4.47
N TYR A 724 -15.37 0.57 -4.31
CA TYR A 724 -16.52 0.75 -3.41
C TYR A 724 -17.78 0.01 -3.87
N LYS A 725 -17.91 -0.26 -5.17
CA LYS A 725 -19.01 -1.03 -5.76
C LYS A 725 -18.71 -2.52 -5.82
N GLU A 726 -17.51 -2.88 -6.25
CA GLU A 726 -17.15 -4.24 -6.63
C GLU A 726 -16.63 -5.09 -5.48
N ALA A 727 -15.97 -4.48 -4.48
CA ALA A 727 -15.38 -5.20 -3.36
C ALA A 727 -16.40 -5.78 -2.36
N ILE A 728 -17.69 -5.43 -2.48
CA ILE A 728 -18.73 -5.90 -1.57
C ILE A 728 -18.90 -7.42 -1.71
N GLY A 729 -18.38 -8.15 -0.71
CA GLY A 729 -18.47 -9.62 -0.64
C GLY A 729 -19.60 -10.12 0.23
N GLY A 730 -20.23 -9.22 0.99
CA GLY A 730 -21.25 -9.56 1.96
C GLY A 730 -20.71 -10.29 3.19
N THR A 731 -21.61 -10.85 3.97
CA THR A 731 -21.27 -11.62 5.17
C THR A 731 -22.23 -12.76 5.40
N LYS A 732 -21.83 -13.70 6.24
CA LYS A 732 -22.66 -14.86 6.61
C LYS A 732 -22.88 -14.89 8.12
N ALA A 733 -24.09 -15.30 8.52
CA ALA A 733 -24.32 -15.62 9.90
C ALA A 733 -23.65 -16.96 10.25
N VAL A 734 -23.12 -17.04 11.46
CA VAL A 734 -22.58 -18.27 12.04
C VAL A 734 -23.43 -18.68 13.22
N MET A 735 -23.89 -19.92 13.23
CA MET A 735 -24.61 -20.48 14.35
C MET A 735 -23.71 -21.43 15.12
N THR A 736 -23.59 -21.21 16.39
CA THR A 736 -22.80 -22.05 17.32
C THR A 736 -23.64 -22.65 18.41
N VAL A 737 -23.15 -23.70 19.04
CA VAL A 737 -23.76 -24.32 20.20
C VAL A 737 -22.76 -24.40 21.34
N LYS A 738 -23.12 -23.90 22.54
CA LYS A 738 -22.21 -23.79 23.70
C LYS A 738 -21.66 -25.15 24.14
N LYS A 739 -22.52 -26.21 24.08
CA LYS A 739 -22.15 -27.60 24.39
C LYS A 739 -22.60 -28.50 23.23
N PRO A 740 -21.70 -28.81 22.25
CA PRO A 740 -22.07 -29.61 21.08
C PRO A 740 -22.36 -31.07 21.41
N THR A 741 -21.99 -31.52 22.62
CA THR A 741 -22.31 -32.87 23.10
C THR A 741 -22.98 -32.81 24.47
N LEU A 742 -24.22 -33.27 24.53
CA LEU A 742 -25.01 -33.41 25.73
C LEU A 742 -24.99 -34.88 26.17
N THR A 743 -25.14 -35.15 27.46
CA THR A 743 -25.26 -36.51 27.98
C THR A 743 -26.71 -36.81 28.29
N TYR A 744 -27.23 -37.97 27.82
CA TYR A 744 -28.56 -38.42 28.10
C TYR A 744 -28.85 -38.43 29.59
N ASN A 745 -29.90 -37.73 30.03
CA ASN A 745 -30.29 -37.58 31.43
C ASN A 745 -31.75 -38.00 31.71
N GLY A 746 -32.45 -38.55 30.72
CA GLY A 746 -33.85 -38.96 30.82
C GLY A 746 -34.87 -37.82 30.58
N LYS A 747 -34.42 -36.55 30.46
CA LYS A 747 -35.29 -35.40 30.24
C LYS A 747 -35.05 -34.85 28.84
N THR A 748 -35.99 -34.09 28.32
CA THR A 748 -35.81 -33.31 27.08
C THR A 748 -34.78 -32.22 27.33
N GLN A 749 -33.78 -32.14 26.49
CA GLN A 749 -32.65 -31.19 26.55
C GLN A 749 -32.71 -30.20 25.40
N LYS A 750 -32.55 -28.91 25.71
CA LYS A 750 -32.47 -27.80 24.75
C LYS A 750 -31.00 -27.40 24.66
N PRO A 751 -30.39 -27.40 23.47
CA PRO A 751 -29.04 -26.85 23.30
C PRO A 751 -29.08 -25.33 23.44
N THR A 752 -28.07 -24.76 24.09
CA THR A 752 -27.85 -23.29 24.08
C THR A 752 -27.13 -22.93 22.79
N VAL A 753 -27.82 -22.22 21.92
CA VAL A 753 -27.29 -21.76 20.62
C VAL A 753 -27.10 -20.27 20.62
N SER A 754 -26.16 -19.79 19.80
CA SER A 754 -25.90 -18.39 19.52
C SER A 754 -25.77 -18.20 18.01
N VAL A 755 -26.40 -17.14 17.49
CA VAL A 755 -26.24 -16.70 16.11
C VAL A 755 -25.41 -15.42 16.14
N THR A 756 -24.37 -15.39 15.34
CA THR A 756 -23.46 -14.23 15.25
C THR A 756 -23.27 -13.83 13.79
N ILE A 757 -23.07 -12.54 13.56
CA ILE A 757 -22.62 -11.96 12.29
C ILE A 757 -21.35 -11.18 12.60
N ARG A 758 -20.27 -11.49 11.88
CA ARG A 758 -18.96 -10.86 12.12
C ARG A 758 -18.52 -10.94 13.60
N GLY A 759 -18.87 -12.04 14.29
CA GLY A 759 -18.60 -12.24 15.72
C GLY A 759 -19.57 -11.54 16.67
N GLY A 760 -20.38 -10.62 16.22
CA GLY A 760 -21.41 -9.94 17.01
C GLY A 760 -22.67 -10.79 17.16
N LYS A 761 -23.27 -10.81 18.36
CA LYS A 761 -24.48 -11.57 18.66
C LYS A 761 -25.70 -10.95 17.97
N VAL A 762 -26.44 -11.77 17.23
CA VAL A 762 -27.71 -11.37 16.64
C VAL A 762 -28.81 -11.44 17.71
N PRO A 763 -29.56 -10.36 17.96
CA PRO A 763 -30.68 -10.42 18.90
C PRO A 763 -31.77 -11.39 18.45
N ALA A 764 -32.37 -12.13 19.41
CA ALA A 764 -33.32 -13.19 19.12
C ALA A 764 -34.57 -12.74 18.35
N LYS A 765 -34.92 -11.45 18.44
CA LYS A 765 -36.07 -10.88 17.70
C LYS A 765 -35.91 -10.95 16.18
N TYR A 766 -34.69 -11.04 15.64
CA TYR A 766 -34.43 -11.04 14.19
C TYR A 766 -34.46 -12.43 13.54
N TYR A 767 -34.54 -13.54 14.32
CA TYR A 767 -34.60 -14.86 13.75
C TYR A 767 -35.56 -15.79 14.51
N LYS A 768 -36.02 -16.86 13.85
CA LYS A 768 -36.85 -17.94 14.42
C LYS A 768 -36.04 -19.22 14.46
N LEU A 769 -36.02 -19.87 15.62
CA LEU A 769 -35.43 -21.21 15.77
C LEU A 769 -36.42 -22.30 15.33
N SER A 770 -35.91 -23.29 14.62
CA SER A 770 -36.67 -24.44 14.15
C SER A 770 -35.84 -25.73 14.12
N GLY A 771 -36.41 -26.82 13.68
CA GLY A 771 -35.79 -28.14 13.64
C GLY A 771 -35.71 -28.78 15.02
N SER A 772 -34.57 -29.33 15.37
CA SER A 772 -34.41 -30.10 16.62
C SER A 772 -34.02 -29.22 17.82
N THR A 773 -34.86 -28.23 18.15
CA THR A 773 -34.62 -27.28 19.26
C THR A 773 -34.66 -27.94 20.64
N ALA A 774 -35.30 -29.07 20.78
CA ALA A 774 -35.36 -29.86 22.01
C ALA A 774 -35.46 -31.36 21.70
N LYS A 775 -34.60 -32.18 22.28
CA LYS A 775 -34.56 -33.63 22.08
C LYS A 775 -34.23 -34.38 23.40
N LYS A 776 -34.75 -35.60 23.50
CA LYS A 776 -34.57 -36.48 24.68
C LYS A 776 -33.56 -37.59 24.38
N ASN A 777 -33.67 -38.23 23.24
CA ASN A 777 -32.98 -39.48 22.93
C ASN A 777 -31.54 -39.26 22.41
N VAL A 778 -30.71 -40.31 22.49
CA VAL A 778 -29.38 -40.33 21.89
C VAL A 778 -29.47 -40.19 20.39
N GLY A 779 -28.67 -39.29 19.82
CA GLY A 779 -28.68 -39.01 18.39
C GLY A 779 -27.90 -37.73 18.05
N THR A 780 -27.79 -37.45 16.75
CA THR A 780 -27.33 -36.16 16.21
C THR A 780 -28.52 -35.38 15.70
N TYR A 781 -28.55 -34.11 16.03
CA TYR A 781 -29.69 -33.24 15.80
C TYR A 781 -29.27 -31.93 15.19
N THR A 782 -30.09 -31.30 14.35
CA THR A 782 -29.82 -30.00 13.72
C THR A 782 -30.79 -28.96 14.24
N VAL A 783 -30.31 -27.86 14.72
CA VAL A 783 -31.08 -26.65 14.99
C VAL A 783 -30.83 -25.66 13.84
N LYS A 784 -31.90 -25.02 13.39
CA LYS A 784 -31.87 -23.99 12.35
C LYS A 784 -32.32 -22.67 12.93
N ALA A 785 -31.71 -21.58 12.46
CA ALA A 785 -32.14 -20.21 12.70
C ALA A 785 -32.45 -19.58 11.34
N THR A 786 -33.70 -19.20 11.12
CA THR A 786 -34.16 -18.53 9.91
C THR A 786 -34.40 -17.07 10.22
N PHE A 787 -33.75 -16.17 9.49
CA PHE A 787 -33.96 -14.74 9.64
C PHE A 787 -35.37 -14.35 9.21
N LYS A 788 -36.05 -13.51 9.99
CA LYS A 788 -37.40 -13.02 9.71
C LYS A 788 -37.42 -11.96 8.61
N GLN A 789 -36.33 -11.17 8.57
CA GLN A 789 -36.02 -10.15 7.57
C GLN A 789 -34.51 -10.07 7.41
N GLU A 790 -34.01 -9.34 6.43
CA GLU A 790 -32.60 -9.07 6.30
C GLU A 790 -32.08 -8.30 7.53
N TYR A 791 -30.94 -8.72 8.06
CA TYR A 791 -30.27 -8.10 9.20
C TYR A 791 -28.78 -8.02 8.95
N LYS A 792 -28.24 -6.81 8.90
CA LYS A 792 -26.81 -6.52 8.59
C LYS A 792 -26.33 -7.29 7.35
N GLY A 793 -27.07 -7.20 6.25
CA GLY A 793 -26.76 -7.85 4.98
C GLY A 793 -26.93 -9.37 4.95
N VAL A 794 -27.53 -9.97 5.99
CA VAL A 794 -27.77 -11.42 6.07
C VAL A 794 -29.26 -11.74 6.05
N LYS A 795 -29.66 -12.66 5.19
CA LYS A 795 -31.00 -13.27 5.12
C LYS A 795 -30.90 -14.80 5.01
N GLY A 796 -32.02 -15.49 5.08
CA GLY A 796 -32.08 -16.94 4.90
C GLY A 796 -31.89 -17.72 6.18
N THR A 797 -31.31 -18.92 6.10
CA THR A 797 -31.24 -19.88 7.22
C THR A 797 -29.81 -20.35 7.48
N VAL A 798 -29.40 -20.35 8.75
CA VAL A 798 -28.18 -21.00 9.20
C VAL A 798 -28.49 -22.14 10.15
N SER A 799 -27.59 -23.10 10.30
CA SER A 799 -27.81 -24.27 11.13
C SER A 799 -26.57 -24.75 11.84
N VAL A 800 -26.79 -25.45 12.97
CA VAL A 800 -25.73 -26.08 13.74
C VAL A 800 -26.18 -27.47 14.19
N LYS A 801 -25.24 -28.40 14.28
CA LYS A 801 -25.48 -29.76 14.77
C LYS A 801 -25.06 -29.89 16.23
N TYR A 802 -25.84 -30.57 17.01
CA TYR A 802 -25.46 -31.03 18.34
C TYR A 802 -25.79 -32.53 18.48
N ARG A 803 -25.24 -33.19 19.48
CA ARG A 803 -25.49 -34.62 19.73
C ARG A 803 -25.78 -34.87 21.20
N ILE A 804 -26.64 -35.86 21.44
CA ILE A 804 -26.87 -36.45 22.75
C ILE A 804 -26.19 -37.80 22.75
N VAL A 805 -25.31 -38.05 23.71
CA VAL A 805 -24.58 -39.31 23.87
C VAL A 805 -25.10 -40.08 25.08
N PRO A 806 -24.94 -41.43 25.15
CA PRO A 806 -25.36 -42.21 26.30
C PRO A 806 -24.70 -41.75 27.58
N LYS A 807 -25.32 -41.98 28.73
CA LYS A 807 -24.74 -41.76 30.04
C LYS A 807 -23.59 -42.74 30.27
N LYS A 808 -22.47 -42.28 30.82
CA LYS A 808 -21.38 -43.19 31.19
C LYS A 808 -21.78 -44.14 32.30
N PRO A 809 -21.33 -45.43 32.28
CA PRO A 809 -21.65 -46.39 33.32
C PRO A 809 -20.77 -46.11 34.57
N ALA A 810 -21.32 -46.39 35.74
CA ALA A 810 -20.54 -46.41 36.98
C ALA A 810 -19.89 -47.77 37.16
N MET A 811 -18.57 -47.85 37.15
CA MET A 811 -17.84 -49.09 37.43
C MET A 811 -17.98 -49.44 38.93
N LYS A 812 -18.45 -50.68 39.29
CA LYS A 812 -18.57 -51.12 40.64
C LYS A 812 -17.25 -51.65 41.19
N SER A 813 -16.75 -52.74 40.65
CA SER A 813 -15.59 -53.47 41.18
C SER A 813 -14.85 -54.24 40.10
N LEU A 814 -13.61 -54.64 40.41
CA LEU A 814 -12.83 -55.63 39.68
C LEU A 814 -12.56 -56.79 40.59
N LYS A 815 -12.97 -58.07 40.17
CA LYS A 815 -12.60 -59.28 40.88
C LYS A 815 -11.40 -59.93 40.18
N LYS A 816 -10.28 -60.03 40.85
CA LYS A 816 -9.02 -60.60 40.34
C LYS A 816 -9.21 -62.18 40.29
N GLY A 817 -8.63 -62.81 39.29
CA GLY A 817 -8.58 -64.22 39.07
C GLY A 817 -7.24 -64.65 38.44
N ARG A 818 -6.98 -66.00 38.38
CA ARG A 818 -5.80 -66.56 37.72
C ARG A 818 -5.85 -66.16 36.22
N LYS A 819 -4.87 -65.38 35.73
CA LYS A 819 -4.81 -64.88 34.36
C LYS A 819 -6.13 -64.21 33.86
N SER A 820 -6.92 -63.62 34.76
CA SER A 820 -8.25 -63.03 34.41
C SER A 820 -8.67 -61.91 35.35
N ILE A 821 -9.58 -61.05 34.88
CA ILE A 821 -10.23 -60.00 35.69
C ILE A 821 -11.71 -60.00 35.31
N LYS A 822 -12.60 -60.13 36.28
CA LYS A 822 -14.07 -59.95 36.05
C LYS A 822 -14.40 -58.49 36.44
N VAL A 823 -14.91 -57.73 35.46
CA VAL A 823 -15.27 -56.31 35.57
C VAL A 823 -16.75 -56.19 35.85
N TYR A 824 -17.17 -55.40 36.83
CA TYR A 824 -18.55 -55.12 37.18
C TYR A 824 -18.88 -53.65 37.11
N TRP A 825 -20.08 -53.32 36.56
CA TRP A 825 -20.63 -51.98 36.52
C TRP A 825 -22.10 -51.91 36.89
N LYS A 826 -22.62 -50.72 37.24
CA LYS A 826 -24.05 -50.54 37.58
C LYS A 826 -24.91 -50.75 36.35
N LYS A 827 -26.11 -51.33 36.52
CA LYS A 827 -27.13 -51.50 35.49
C LYS A 827 -27.44 -50.16 34.80
N GLN A 828 -27.39 -50.14 33.46
CA GLN A 828 -27.77 -49.01 32.68
C GLN A 828 -28.33 -49.45 31.35
N ARG A 829 -29.65 -49.29 31.17
CA ARG A 829 -30.39 -49.80 29.99
C ARG A 829 -30.92 -48.66 29.08
N ALA A 830 -31.27 -47.51 29.66
CA ALA A 830 -31.89 -46.42 28.93
C ALA A 830 -30.93 -45.82 27.90
N GLN A 831 -31.34 -45.84 26.65
CA GLN A 831 -30.52 -45.33 25.51
C GLN A 831 -29.13 -45.99 25.39
N VAL A 832 -29.07 -47.30 25.64
CA VAL A 832 -27.84 -48.12 25.54
C VAL A 832 -28.11 -49.31 24.62
N THR A 833 -27.20 -49.61 23.72
CA THR A 833 -27.17 -50.87 22.95
C THR A 833 -26.20 -51.85 23.56
N GLY A 834 -25.14 -51.40 24.20
CA GLY A 834 -24.13 -52.23 24.82
C GLY A 834 -23.01 -51.44 25.49
N PHE A 835 -21.92 -52.11 25.77
CA PHE A 835 -20.77 -51.55 26.49
C PHE A 835 -19.47 -51.84 25.75
N GLN A 836 -18.50 -50.96 25.91
CA GLN A 836 -17.12 -51.23 25.60
C GLN A 836 -16.30 -51.19 26.85
N VAL A 837 -15.45 -52.23 27.01
CA VAL A 837 -14.53 -52.38 28.12
C VAL A 837 -13.12 -52.32 27.59
N GLN A 838 -12.33 -51.42 28.11
CA GLN A 838 -10.88 -51.38 27.86
C GLN A 838 -10.09 -51.85 29.04
N ARG A 839 -9.04 -52.65 28.77
CA ARG A 839 -8.00 -52.97 29.73
C ARG A 839 -6.67 -52.46 29.15
N SER A 840 -5.82 -51.95 30.01
CA SER A 840 -4.51 -51.46 29.65
C SER A 840 -3.48 -51.78 30.72
N THR A 841 -2.22 -51.97 30.33
CA THR A 841 -1.08 -51.99 31.26
C THR A 841 -0.56 -50.57 31.54
N SER A 842 -1.02 -49.57 30.81
CA SER A 842 -0.75 -48.13 30.98
C SER A 842 -1.90 -47.45 31.69
N LYS A 843 -1.62 -46.62 32.72
CA LYS A 843 -2.59 -45.78 33.44
C LYS A 843 -3.33 -44.80 32.51
N THR A 844 -2.63 -44.33 31.50
CA THR A 844 -3.14 -43.37 30.48
C THR A 844 -3.81 -44.04 29.29
N PHE A 845 -3.91 -45.37 29.26
CA PHE A 845 -4.50 -46.14 28.14
C PHE A 845 -3.83 -45.89 26.80
N LYS A 846 -2.48 -45.87 26.75
CA LYS A 846 -1.71 -45.77 25.48
C LYS A 846 -2.20 -46.87 24.52
N LYS A 847 -2.37 -46.55 23.23
CA LYS A 847 -2.96 -47.40 22.18
C LYS A 847 -2.26 -48.79 22.12
N SER A 848 -0.93 -48.81 22.15
CA SER A 848 -0.12 -50.03 22.13
C SER A 848 -0.32 -50.96 23.36
N ALA A 849 -0.67 -50.40 24.51
CA ALA A 849 -0.86 -51.13 25.75
C ALA A 849 -2.32 -51.49 26.03
N THR A 850 -3.26 -51.11 25.17
CA THR A 850 -4.71 -51.18 25.44
C THR A 850 -5.43 -52.17 24.52
N LYS A 851 -6.24 -53.06 25.10
CA LYS A 851 -7.16 -53.94 24.35
C LYS A 851 -8.60 -53.59 24.70
N GLN A 852 -9.44 -53.53 23.68
CA GLN A 852 -10.88 -53.22 23.81
C GLN A 852 -11.73 -54.43 23.53
N TYR A 853 -12.83 -54.55 24.29
CA TYR A 853 -13.82 -55.57 24.19
C TYR A 853 -15.21 -54.93 24.06
N THR A 854 -16.02 -55.41 23.09
CA THR A 854 -17.39 -54.98 22.91
C THR A 854 -18.34 -55.98 23.55
N VAL A 855 -19.31 -55.49 24.32
CA VAL A 855 -20.39 -56.27 24.94
C VAL A 855 -21.70 -55.83 24.27
N LYS A 856 -22.28 -56.67 23.40
CA LYS A 856 -23.45 -56.36 22.58
C LYS A 856 -24.79 -56.35 23.29
N SER A 857 -24.81 -56.38 24.62
CA SER A 857 -26.06 -56.44 25.41
C SER A 857 -26.19 -55.26 26.38
N ALA A 858 -27.32 -54.55 26.27
CA ALA A 858 -27.67 -53.46 27.19
C ALA A 858 -27.98 -53.97 28.61
N LYS A 859 -28.30 -55.27 28.75
CA LYS A 859 -28.62 -55.96 30.05
C LYS A 859 -27.34 -56.30 30.82
N ALA A 860 -26.17 -56.30 30.15
CA ALA A 860 -24.93 -56.75 30.76
C ALA A 860 -24.46 -55.78 31.87
N THR A 861 -24.02 -56.38 32.98
CA THR A 861 -23.41 -55.62 34.12
C THR A 861 -22.01 -56.12 34.45
N THR A 862 -21.52 -57.10 33.67
CA THR A 862 -20.19 -57.68 33.88
C THR A 862 -19.54 -58.15 32.56
N LYS A 863 -18.21 -58.26 32.58
CA LYS A 863 -17.37 -58.86 31.52
C LYS A 863 -16.17 -59.52 32.16
N LYS A 864 -15.94 -60.82 31.88
CA LYS A 864 -14.69 -61.52 32.27
C LYS A 864 -13.66 -61.24 31.16
N LEU A 865 -12.51 -60.70 31.50
CA LEU A 865 -11.33 -60.52 30.69
C LEU A 865 -10.36 -61.66 30.98
N THR A 866 -10.04 -62.43 29.95
CA THR A 866 -9.20 -63.66 30.08
C THR A 866 -7.89 -63.47 29.27
N LYS A 867 -7.01 -64.50 29.39
CA LYS A 867 -5.70 -64.50 28.69
C LYS A 867 -4.84 -63.30 29.12
N LEU A 868 -4.83 -62.96 30.39
CA LEU A 868 -4.00 -61.91 30.96
C LEU A 868 -2.71 -62.52 31.54
N LYS A 869 -1.65 -61.73 31.59
CA LYS A 869 -0.39 -62.15 32.25
C LYS A 869 -0.64 -62.27 33.76
N ALA A 870 -0.14 -63.32 34.38
CA ALA A 870 -0.23 -63.51 35.84
C ALA A 870 0.58 -62.41 36.56
N LYS A 871 0.18 -62.10 37.79
CA LYS A 871 0.84 -61.10 38.67
C LYS A 871 1.07 -59.72 38.01
N LYS A 872 0.37 -59.39 36.91
CA LYS A 872 0.48 -58.10 36.18
C LYS A 872 -0.66 -57.14 36.55
N ARG A 873 -0.34 -55.86 36.74
CA ARG A 873 -1.34 -54.80 37.00
C ARG A 873 -2.01 -54.39 35.68
N TYR A 874 -3.33 -54.27 35.71
CA TYR A 874 -4.15 -53.78 34.63
C TYR A 874 -5.09 -52.69 35.08
N TYR A 875 -5.20 -51.62 34.30
CA TYR A 875 -6.18 -50.56 34.42
C TYR A 875 -7.37 -50.91 33.54
N VAL A 876 -8.58 -50.69 34.01
CA VAL A 876 -9.82 -51.05 33.31
C VAL A 876 -10.76 -49.85 33.36
N ARG A 877 -11.44 -49.56 32.23
CA ARG A 877 -12.51 -48.59 32.16
C ARG A 877 -13.63 -49.13 31.26
N VAL A 878 -14.85 -48.60 31.45
CA VAL A 878 -16.04 -49.01 30.71
C VAL A 878 -16.76 -47.80 30.18
N ARG A 879 -17.31 -47.91 28.98
CA ARG A 879 -18.25 -46.93 28.44
C ARG A 879 -19.47 -47.62 27.84
N THR A 880 -20.60 -46.91 27.78
CA THR A 880 -21.79 -47.32 27.04
C THR A 880 -21.68 -46.90 25.60
N TYR A 881 -22.39 -47.63 24.71
CA TYR A 881 -22.65 -47.15 23.36
C TYR A 881 -24.13 -47.37 23.00
N LYS A 882 -24.64 -46.52 22.10
CA LYS A 882 -25.98 -46.62 21.48
C LYS A 882 -25.83 -46.60 19.97
N LYS A 883 -26.43 -47.57 19.26
CA LYS A 883 -26.59 -47.53 17.83
C LYS A 883 -27.92 -46.84 17.49
N VAL A 884 -27.90 -45.85 16.56
CA VAL A 884 -29.04 -45.18 16.01
C VAL A 884 -28.85 -45.16 14.50
N GLY A 885 -29.61 -45.97 13.79
CA GLY A 885 -29.36 -46.27 12.38
C GLY A 885 -27.96 -46.82 12.16
N LYS A 886 -27.23 -46.24 11.19
CA LYS A 886 -25.83 -46.59 10.87
C LYS A 886 -24.82 -45.97 11.82
N THR A 887 -25.20 -45.03 12.70
CA THR A 887 -24.27 -44.27 13.58
C THR A 887 -24.21 -44.86 14.99
N THR A 888 -22.99 -44.95 15.56
CA THR A 888 -22.75 -45.39 16.94
C THR A 888 -22.29 -44.23 17.80
N TYR A 889 -23.00 -43.96 18.86
CA TYR A 889 -22.72 -42.93 19.86
C TYR A 889 -22.10 -43.56 21.10
N TYR A 890 -21.05 -42.95 21.61
CA TYR A 890 -20.36 -43.45 22.82
C TYR A 890 -20.48 -42.46 23.97
N SER A 891 -20.63 -42.97 25.18
CA SER A 891 -20.44 -42.14 26.38
C SER A 891 -18.96 -41.79 26.60
N ALA A 892 -18.68 -40.87 27.51
CA ALA A 892 -17.37 -40.79 28.13
C ALA A 892 -17.04 -42.13 28.84
N TRP A 893 -15.76 -42.40 28.99
CA TRP A 893 -15.30 -43.53 29.80
C TRP A 893 -15.63 -43.35 31.29
N SER A 894 -15.88 -44.43 32.02
CA SER A 894 -15.92 -44.43 33.48
C SER A 894 -14.54 -44.02 34.02
N ALA A 895 -14.49 -43.61 35.30
CA ALA A 895 -13.22 -43.59 36.00
C ALA A 895 -12.58 -45.00 35.93
N SER A 896 -11.26 -45.03 35.74
CA SER A 896 -10.54 -46.30 35.67
C SER A 896 -10.35 -46.86 37.07
N LYS A 897 -10.46 -48.17 37.16
CA LYS A 897 -10.01 -48.95 38.34
C LYS A 897 -8.86 -49.85 37.91
N ASN A 898 -8.03 -50.24 38.84
CA ASN A 898 -6.95 -51.17 38.55
C ASN A 898 -6.91 -52.34 39.55
N THR A 899 -6.35 -53.43 39.10
CA THR A 899 -6.09 -54.59 39.95
C THR A 899 -4.92 -55.40 39.38
N LYS A 900 -4.25 -56.15 40.23
CA LYS A 900 -3.19 -57.09 39.82
C LYS A 900 -3.84 -58.52 39.69
N THR A 901 -3.61 -59.21 38.58
CA THR A 901 -4.07 -60.60 38.37
C THR A 901 -3.45 -61.55 39.41
N LYS A 902 -4.17 -62.68 39.70
CA LYS A 902 -3.55 -63.82 40.44
C LYS A 902 -2.72 -64.63 39.47
#